data_fb71bb2b87f79fc5c5adfc7dafc33da1
#
_entry.id   fb71bb2b87f79fc5c5adfc7dafc33da1
#
_cell.length_a   1.000
_cell.length_b   1.000
_cell.length_c   1.000
_cell.angle_alpha   90.00
_cell.angle_beta   90.00
_cell.angle_gamma   90.00
#
_symmetry.space_group_name_H-M   'P 1'
#
loop_
_entity.id
_entity.type
_entity.pdbx_description
1 polymer ?
#
loop_
_entity_poly.entity_id
_entity_poly.type
_entity_poly.pdbx_seq_one_letter_code
_entity_poly.pdbx_strand_id
1 'polypeptide(L)'
;MNQPEHRILRAWLTSASSGIIELDADWTAELLPLLAPGEKAFQIASLVPAVPEVYAEEAGYYVDAEGQLVFVLDPAEHAGIDFDRTSLYVGGDFNGWGAAIGRPEWQLKKSTLLGRDLWTLALPVADLLREPPLRFKFVTSDARWLSLSPDATNSSRDDEGHVNRLLLPHRTGRNLFAFTTNAPLEPSRAYSVVHLRDGQQSPKIRLRLGKFFHALKSDLPLGALVRKNETTFRLFAPRAKTVKVSVAEQVDAPGGPHVYDLDKRLEDGEWRGVWEARLDQNLHGWFYWYNVSGPQNVFGNFHPNQRILDPYAFAAVGRDGPGIVLDRAWVGQGDRSFRTPAWQDLVAVEAHVRDLTAHAPIEATADERRGFAGLKKWVESPEFYLKRLGVNAVELQPVQEHDNAKPDEYQWGYMTTNWFAPASAFGTAPERATQVKEFQELVAAFHRQGMAVILDVVYNHSGEPAHLMFIDKLYHFELGDDGALLNWSGVGNDLRCRSAMTKRLIIDSLVHLIEAYGVDGFRFDLAELIGVGVLSEIEVALKKVKPDVILFAEPWSFRGHIADALRPTGFASWNDGYRNFLRDYVRANGAADKLEYFLKGSPWHFAYWPAQTVNYTESHDDRTWLDEITENGDKNGFRPTLNDVRRTHLMAAILFSSIGIPMVSAGQDFLRSKHGVNNTYLRGDLNALDYRRLRRYAGTHAYFAEWIAFRRSQAGRHLRLWTRPSEGFFQAFAGPDGRSLALVYNADGSAGPQKLLFAVNPLQEDVTISIGDTVAAHDWRLVADHARFYDRRTAPPGTVAAELFVPALGCGLWTSGE
;
A
#
# COMPACT_ATOMS: atom_id res chain seq x y z
N MET A 1 37.86 -34.45 0.33
CA MET A 1 37.01 -33.29 0.07
C MET A 1 36.94 -33.17 -1.44
N ASN A 2 35.78 -33.48 -2.04
CA ASN A 2 35.60 -33.26 -3.47
C ASN A 2 35.71 -31.75 -3.72
N GLN A 3 36.61 -31.36 -4.63
CA GLN A 3 36.62 -29.97 -5.12
C GLN A 3 35.24 -29.64 -5.61
N PRO A 4 34.69 -28.45 -5.27
CA PRO A 4 33.39 -28.06 -5.79
C PRO A 4 33.43 -28.11 -7.31
N GLU A 5 32.48 -28.82 -7.92
CA GLU A 5 32.24 -28.74 -9.35
C GLU A 5 31.74 -27.30 -9.62
N HIS A 6 32.60 -26.48 -10.22
CA HIS A 6 32.23 -25.11 -10.59
C HIS A 6 31.07 -25.14 -11.58
N ARG A 7 29.89 -24.90 -11.07
CA ARG A 7 28.63 -24.85 -11.81
C ARG A 7 28.19 -23.42 -12.03
N ILE A 8 27.62 -23.13 -13.18
CA ILE A 8 26.91 -21.86 -13.37
C ILE A 8 25.66 -21.89 -12.51
N LEU A 9 25.54 -20.96 -11.57
CA LEU A 9 24.32 -20.77 -10.79
C LEU A 9 23.29 -19.98 -11.57
N ARG A 10 23.73 -18.87 -12.18
CA ARG A 10 22.87 -17.96 -12.93
C ARG A 10 23.69 -17.10 -13.89
N ALA A 11 22.98 -16.52 -14.86
CA ALA A 11 23.55 -15.53 -15.77
C ALA A 11 22.51 -14.47 -16.07
N TRP A 12 22.93 -13.20 -16.17
CA TRP A 12 22.04 -12.07 -16.43
C TRP A 12 22.73 -10.99 -17.26
N LEU A 13 21.92 -10.22 -18.00
CA LEU A 13 22.37 -9.07 -18.77
C LEU A 13 22.50 -7.85 -17.86
N THR A 14 23.55 -7.06 -18.06
CA THR A 14 23.75 -5.71 -17.47
C THR A 14 23.47 -4.61 -18.48
N SER A 15 23.47 -4.95 -19.78
CA SER A 15 23.02 -4.13 -20.90
C SER A 15 22.56 -5.03 -22.03
N ALA A 16 22.13 -4.45 -23.15
CA ALA A 16 21.79 -5.25 -24.33
C ALA A 16 22.96 -6.06 -24.90
N SER A 17 24.21 -5.68 -24.62
CA SER A 17 25.43 -6.30 -25.19
C SER A 17 26.42 -6.81 -24.13
N SER A 18 26.08 -6.78 -22.84
CA SER A 18 26.95 -7.23 -21.75
C SER A 18 26.17 -7.93 -20.67
N GLY A 19 26.84 -8.75 -19.89
CA GLY A 19 26.23 -9.44 -18.76
C GLY A 19 27.23 -10.08 -17.83
N ILE A 20 26.70 -10.71 -16.78
CA ILE A 20 27.46 -11.41 -15.73
C ILE A 20 27.04 -12.87 -15.70
N ILE A 21 28.02 -13.74 -15.46
CA ILE A 21 27.83 -15.16 -15.15
C ILE A 21 28.33 -15.39 -13.75
N GLU A 22 27.54 -16.02 -12.89
CA GLU A 22 27.87 -16.39 -11.54
C GLU A 22 28.09 -17.89 -11.40
N LEU A 23 29.22 -18.26 -10.81
CA LEU A 23 29.54 -19.62 -10.44
C LEU A 23 29.17 -19.90 -8.98
N ASP A 24 29.08 -21.16 -8.60
CA ASP A 24 28.74 -21.65 -7.27
C ASP A 24 29.86 -21.44 -6.23
N ALA A 25 31.09 -21.19 -6.68
CA ALA A 25 32.24 -20.90 -5.83
C ALA A 25 33.18 -19.90 -6.49
N ASP A 26 34.03 -19.24 -5.67
CA ASP A 26 35.14 -18.41 -6.12
C ASP A 26 36.10 -19.19 -7.01
N TRP A 27 36.62 -18.49 -8.01
CA TRP A 27 37.42 -19.06 -9.06
C TRP A 27 38.87 -18.58 -8.99
N THR A 28 39.83 -19.46 -9.17
CA THR A 28 41.26 -19.11 -9.34
C THR A 28 41.58 -18.95 -10.82
N ALA A 29 42.35 -17.94 -11.19
CA ALA A 29 42.63 -17.54 -12.56
C ALA A 29 43.19 -18.62 -13.51
N GLU A 30 43.72 -19.72 -12.95
CA GLU A 30 44.32 -20.84 -13.66
C GLU A 30 43.33 -21.76 -14.38
N LEU A 31 42.02 -21.60 -14.09
CA LEU A 31 40.98 -22.52 -14.52
C LEU A 31 39.80 -21.77 -15.17
N LEU A 32 40.04 -20.75 -16.03
CA LEU A 32 38.98 -20.08 -16.76
C LEU A 32 38.08 -21.09 -17.50
N PRO A 33 36.82 -21.27 -17.13
CA PRO A 33 35.91 -22.13 -17.83
C PRO A 33 35.69 -21.57 -19.25
N LEU A 34 35.72 -22.44 -20.24
CA LEU A 34 35.21 -22.07 -21.55
C LEU A 34 33.70 -21.94 -21.47
N LEU A 35 33.23 -20.73 -21.22
CA LEU A 35 31.82 -20.42 -21.27
C LEU A 35 31.41 -20.27 -22.73
N ALA A 36 30.39 -21.01 -23.15
CA ALA A 36 29.87 -20.94 -24.51
C ALA A 36 28.38 -20.61 -24.48
N PRO A 37 27.85 -19.91 -25.51
CA PRO A 37 26.41 -19.75 -25.68
C PRO A 37 25.75 -21.14 -25.76
N GLY A 38 24.66 -21.31 -25.05
CA GLY A 38 23.87 -22.56 -25.06
C GLY A 38 23.10 -22.79 -26.37
N GLU A 39 23.00 -21.76 -27.20
CA GLU A 39 22.41 -21.78 -28.57
C GLU A 39 23.28 -20.97 -29.51
N LYS A 40 23.19 -21.30 -30.82
CA LYS A 40 23.96 -20.54 -31.85
C LYS A 40 23.45 -19.09 -32.07
N ALA A 41 22.59 -18.59 -31.19
CA ALA A 41 21.90 -17.33 -31.34
C ALA A 41 22.75 -16.08 -31.04
N PHE A 42 23.88 -16.21 -30.32
CA PHE A 42 24.80 -15.12 -30.05
C PHE A 42 26.22 -15.65 -29.85
N GLN A 43 27.20 -14.73 -29.97
CA GLN A 43 28.61 -15.03 -29.69
C GLN A 43 29.12 -14.16 -28.56
N ILE A 44 29.81 -14.77 -27.62
CA ILE A 44 30.57 -14.05 -26.59
C ILE A 44 31.80 -13.47 -27.25
N ALA A 45 31.94 -12.14 -27.24
CA ALA A 45 33.08 -11.42 -27.78
C ALA A 45 34.25 -11.35 -26.78
N SER A 46 33.92 -11.20 -25.48
CA SER A 46 34.89 -11.23 -24.40
C SER A 46 34.31 -11.90 -23.17
N LEU A 47 35.17 -12.54 -22.38
CA LEU A 47 34.82 -13.11 -21.09
C LEU A 47 36.01 -12.89 -20.14
N VAL A 48 35.81 -12.14 -19.07
CA VAL A 48 36.84 -11.78 -18.11
C VAL A 48 36.27 -11.90 -16.67
N PRO A 49 37.13 -12.13 -15.65
CA PRO A 49 36.69 -11.98 -14.27
C PRO A 49 36.03 -10.61 -14.07
N ALA A 50 34.87 -10.58 -13.45
CA ALA A 50 34.24 -9.32 -13.07
C ALA A 50 34.98 -8.70 -11.87
N VAL A 51 34.90 -7.38 -11.72
CA VAL A 51 35.37 -6.73 -10.51
C VAL A 51 34.53 -7.21 -9.31
N PRO A 52 35.15 -7.64 -8.18
CA PRO A 52 34.42 -8.24 -7.07
C PRO A 52 33.29 -7.38 -6.51
N GLU A 53 33.42 -6.05 -6.61
CA GLU A 53 32.46 -5.06 -6.16
C GLU A 53 31.05 -5.23 -6.77
N VAL A 54 30.97 -5.80 -7.98
CA VAL A 54 29.67 -6.06 -8.64
C VAL A 54 28.82 -7.05 -7.85
N TYR A 55 29.46 -7.95 -7.10
CA TYR A 55 28.75 -8.91 -6.25
C TYR A 55 27.96 -8.20 -5.12
N ALA A 56 28.50 -7.09 -4.61
CA ALA A 56 27.87 -6.33 -3.56
C ALA A 56 26.51 -5.75 -3.94
N GLU A 57 26.24 -5.48 -5.23
CA GLU A 57 24.96 -4.95 -5.69
C GLU A 57 23.76 -5.85 -5.33
N GLU A 58 23.99 -7.14 -5.19
CA GLU A 58 22.95 -8.10 -4.84
C GLU A 58 23.16 -8.74 -3.47
N ALA A 59 24.42 -9.02 -3.11
CA ALA A 59 24.78 -9.72 -1.88
C ALA A 59 24.98 -8.79 -0.67
N GLY A 60 25.24 -7.51 -0.89
CA GLY A 60 25.52 -6.54 0.17
C GLY A 60 26.93 -6.65 0.76
N TYR A 61 27.80 -7.43 0.14
CA TYR A 61 29.23 -7.56 0.50
C TYR A 61 30.06 -8.13 -0.65
N TYR A 62 31.39 -7.96 -0.55
CA TYR A 62 32.39 -8.64 -1.40
C TYR A 62 33.69 -8.76 -0.62
N VAL A 63 34.70 -9.47 -1.19
CA VAL A 63 36.08 -9.48 -0.68
C VAL A 63 36.97 -8.77 -1.66
N ASP A 64 37.66 -7.71 -1.18
CA ASP A 64 38.55 -6.88 -1.99
C ASP A 64 39.89 -7.56 -2.36
N ALA A 65 40.76 -6.82 -3.07
CA ALA A 65 42.08 -7.33 -3.50
C ALA A 65 43.03 -7.55 -2.32
N GLU A 66 42.88 -6.80 -1.23
CA GLU A 66 43.66 -6.90 0.00
C GLU A 66 43.12 -8.03 0.92
N GLY A 67 42.04 -8.71 0.55
CA GLY A 67 41.43 -9.82 1.29
C GLY A 67 40.58 -9.37 2.48
N GLN A 68 40.06 -8.12 2.44
CA GLN A 68 39.09 -7.63 3.43
C GLN A 68 37.67 -7.90 2.97
N LEU A 69 36.79 -8.24 3.93
CA LEU A 69 35.36 -8.32 3.73
C LEU A 69 34.79 -6.90 3.77
N VAL A 70 34.21 -6.45 2.66
CA VAL A 70 33.60 -5.12 2.53
C VAL A 70 32.09 -5.27 2.49
N PHE A 71 31.41 -4.78 3.51
CA PHE A 71 29.96 -4.61 3.51
C PHE A 71 29.59 -3.39 2.70
N VAL A 72 28.52 -3.47 1.91
CA VAL A 72 28.06 -2.38 1.01
C VAL A 72 26.57 -2.21 1.09
N LEU A 73 26.13 -0.95 1.28
CA LEU A 73 24.73 -0.54 1.21
C LEU A 73 24.57 0.51 0.11
N ASP A 74 23.60 0.31 -0.78
CA ASP A 74 23.16 1.31 -1.73
C ASP A 74 22.02 2.14 -1.11
N PRO A 75 22.21 3.44 -0.84
CA PRO A 75 21.17 4.29 -0.26
C PRO A 75 19.96 4.45 -1.19
N ALA A 76 20.14 4.29 -2.51
CA ALA A 76 19.04 4.39 -3.48
C ALA A 76 17.98 3.28 -3.32
N GLU A 77 18.34 2.14 -2.70
CA GLU A 77 17.40 1.05 -2.41
C GLU A 77 16.54 1.34 -1.16
N HIS A 78 16.84 2.41 -0.41
CA HIS A 78 16.21 2.73 0.88
C HIS A 78 15.69 4.18 0.92
N ALA A 79 14.82 4.52 -0.01
CA ALA A 79 14.16 5.81 -0.04
C ALA A 79 13.43 6.10 1.30
N GLY A 80 13.42 7.36 1.71
CA GLY A 80 12.82 7.78 2.98
C GLY A 80 13.77 7.75 4.19
N ILE A 81 15.05 7.37 4.01
CA ILE A 81 16.08 7.51 5.03
C ILE A 81 16.96 8.72 4.70
N ASP A 82 17.08 9.66 5.64
CA ASP A 82 18.04 10.74 5.55
C ASP A 82 19.43 10.23 5.99
N PHE A 83 20.18 9.71 5.03
CA PHE A 83 21.51 9.14 5.27
C PHE A 83 22.58 10.19 5.67
N ASP A 84 22.30 11.48 5.50
CA ASP A 84 23.22 12.54 5.96
C ASP A 84 23.04 12.81 7.46
N ARG A 85 21.91 12.42 8.04
CA ARG A 85 21.59 12.58 9.47
C ARG A 85 21.57 11.29 10.27
N THR A 86 21.60 10.15 9.60
CA THR A 86 21.44 8.83 10.23
C THR A 86 22.71 8.01 10.07
N SER A 87 23.34 7.62 11.17
CA SER A 87 24.45 6.66 11.12
C SER A 87 23.96 5.24 10.82
N LEU A 88 24.76 4.50 10.06
CA LEU A 88 24.47 3.14 9.63
C LEU A 88 25.45 2.14 10.23
N TYR A 89 24.94 0.97 10.60
CA TYR A 89 25.72 -0.12 11.19
C TYR A 89 25.39 -1.44 10.50
N VAL A 90 26.32 -2.40 10.58
CA VAL A 90 26.04 -3.78 10.23
C VAL A 90 25.86 -4.59 11.51
N GLY A 91 24.70 -5.24 11.66
CA GLY A 91 24.43 -6.19 12.74
C GLY A 91 24.33 -7.61 12.20
N GLY A 92 24.75 -8.60 12.99
CA GLY A 92 24.70 -9.99 12.58
C GLY A 92 25.05 -10.98 13.69
N ASP A 93 25.08 -12.26 13.35
CA ASP A 93 25.44 -13.35 14.27
C ASP A 93 26.85 -13.17 14.89
N PHE A 94 27.69 -12.34 14.28
CA PHE A 94 29.08 -12.09 14.68
C PHE A 94 29.25 -10.96 15.71
N ASN A 95 28.24 -10.13 15.95
CA ASN A 95 28.40 -8.98 16.87
C ASN A 95 27.19 -8.73 17.78
N GLY A 96 26.26 -9.70 17.86
CA GLY A 96 25.07 -9.61 18.72
C GLY A 96 23.98 -8.68 18.17
N TRP A 97 23.90 -8.54 16.84
CA TRP A 97 22.82 -7.81 16.14
C TRP A 97 22.69 -6.36 16.60
N GLY A 98 21.64 -6.03 17.37
CA GLY A 98 21.38 -4.66 17.87
C GLY A 98 22.48 -4.09 18.74
N ALA A 99 23.34 -4.93 19.32
CA ALA A 99 24.51 -4.50 20.10
C ALA A 99 25.60 -3.83 19.25
N ALA A 100 25.51 -3.90 17.93
CA ALA A 100 26.39 -3.18 16.99
C ALA A 100 26.09 -1.66 16.92
N ILE A 101 24.86 -1.26 17.25
CA ILE A 101 24.44 0.14 17.16
C ILE A 101 25.26 1.02 18.10
N GLY A 102 25.79 2.11 17.58
CA GLY A 102 26.61 3.06 18.32
C GLY A 102 28.09 2.66 18.47
N ARG A 103 28.49 1.48 17.98
CA ARG A 103 29.89 1.03 18.00
C ARG A 103 30.61 1.41 16.72
N PRO A 104 31.66 2.25 16.78
CA PRO A 104 32.37 2.76 15.58
C PRO A 104 32.93 1.68 14.67
N GLU A 105 33.35 0.54 15.23
CA GLU A 105 33.91 -0.60 14.48
C GLU A 105 32.88 -1.29 13.57
N TRP A 106 31.58 -1.09 13.79
CA TRP A 106 30.51 -1.66 12.98
C TRP A 106 29.79 -0.60 12.13
N GLN A 107 30.30 0.65 12.14
CA GLN A 107 29.67 1.76 11.42
C GLN A 107 30.13 1.81 9.97
N LEU A 108 29.17 1.84 9.03
CA LEU A 108 29.42 2.10 7.62
C LEU A 108 29.76 3.60 7.40
N LYS A 109 30.63 3.85 6.45
CA LYS A 109 31.04 5.22 6.03
C LYS A 109 30.73 5.43 4.56
N LYS A 110 30.43 6.67 4.20
CA LYS A 110 30.19 7.07 2.80
C LYS A 110 31.48 6.89 2.00
N SER A 111 31.38 6.25 0.84
CA SER A 111 32.48 6.00 -0.08
C SER A 111 31.96 5.98 -1.52
N THR A 112 32.86 6.21 -2.50
CA THR A 112 32.52 6.06 -3.92
C THR A 112 32.96 4.69 -4.40
N LEU A 113 32.04 3.85 -4.86
CA LEU A 113 32.29 2.51 -5.38
C LEU A 113 31.53 2.36 -6.71
N LEU A 114 32.18 1.80 -7.74
CA LEU A 114 31.60 1.64 -9.09
C LEU A 114 31.01 2.96 -9.64
N GLY A 115 31.63 4.11 -9.30
CA GLY A 115 31.19 5.45 -9.75
C GLY A 115 29.91 5.97 -9.07
N ARG A 116 29.48 5.33 -7.96
CA ARG A 116 28.29 5.72 -7.17
C ARG A 116 28.66 5.99 -5.71
N ASP A 117 27.92 6.87 -5.06
CA ASP A 117 28.04 7.12 -3.62
C ASP A 117 27.30 6.02 -2.87
N LEU A 118 28.05 5.19 -2.16
CA LEU A 118 27.58 4.05 -1.38
C LEU A 118 28.06 4.16 0.07
N TRP A 119 27.52 3.33 0.95
CA TRP A 119 27.99 3.21 2.34
C TRP A 119 28.74 1.89 2.52
N THR A 120 29.96 1.92 3.03
CA THR A 120 30.83 0.75 3.13
C THR A 120 31.46 0.61 4.51
N LEU A 121 31.79 -0.65 4.87
CA LEU A 121 32.58 -1.01 6.02
C LEU A 121 33.50 -2.18 5.63
N ALA A 122 34.81 -1.98 5.70
CA ALA A 122 35.81 -3.02 5.45
C ALA A 122 36.28 -3.63 6.78
N LEU A 123 36.33 -4.95 6.86
CA LEU A 123 36.74 -5.72 8.04
C LEU A 123 37.66 -6.87 7.63
N PRO A 124 38.59 -7.33 8.52
CA PRO A 124 39.35 -8.54 8.26
C PRO A 124 38.40 -9.74 8.05
N VAL A 125 38.67 -10.55 7.03
CA VAL A 125 37.86 -11.75 6.71
C VAL A 125 37.82 -12.77 7.85
N ALA A 126 38.89 -12.91 8.59
CA ALA A 126 39.30 -14.02 9.46
C ALA A 126 38.17 -14.91 10.00
N ASP A 127 37.22 -14.41 10.79
CA ASP A 127 36.21 -15.26 11.41
C ASP A 127 34.78 -15.05 10.85
N LEU A 128 34.62 -14.21 9.80
CA LEU A 128 33.32 -13.81 9.28
C LEU A 128 32.83 -14.71 8.14
N LEU A 129 33.73 -15.24 7.31
CA LEU A 129 33.44 -16.18 6.22
C LEU A 129 33.69 -17.61 6.66
N ARG A 130 32.71 -18.26 7.27
CA ARG A 130 32.82 -19.63 7.82
C ARG A 130 31.53 -20.43 7.59
N GLU A 131 31.63 -21.75 7.76
CA GLU A 131 30.47 -22.64 7.77
C GLU A 131 30.02 -22.93 9.21
N PRO A 132 28.74 -22.94 9.57
CA PRO A 132 27.64 -22.48 8.68
C PRO A 132 27.72 -20.99 8.41
N PRO A 133 27.13 -20.49 7.28
CA PRO A 133 27.16 -19.09 6.92
C PRO A 133 26.52 -18.20 7.99
N LEU A 134 27.18 -17.09 8.33
CA LEU A 134 26.68 -16.12 9.29
C LEU A 134 25.63 -15.21 8.64
N ARG A 135 24.60 -14.85 9.40
CA ARG A 135 23.56 -13.91 9.01
C ARG A 135 23.98 -12.48 9.34
N PHE A 136 23.55 -11.52 8.49
CA PHE A 136 23.72 -10.11 8.76
C PHE A 136 22.58 -9.27 8.16
N LYS A 137 22.45 -8.03 8.64
CA LYS A 137 21.54 -7.02 8.14
C LYS A 137 22.05 -5.64 8.47
N PHE A 138 21.67 -4.63 7.68
CA PHE A 138 22.01 -3.25 7.99
C PHE A 138 20.95 -2.63 8.91
N VAL A 139 21.42 -1.74 9.80
CA VAL A 139 20.58 -1.08 10.82
C VAL A 139 21.01 0.37 11.00
N THR A 140 20.04 1.24 11.24
CA THR A 140 20.25 2.66 11.50
C THR A 140 20.52 2.93 12.98
N SER A 141 21.05 4.12 13.28
CA SER A 141 21.30 4.56 14.66
C SER A 141 20.05 4.63 15.54
N ASP A 142 18.87 4.77 14.94
CA ASP A 142 17.57 4.73 15.62
C ASP A 142 16.94 3.32 15.65
N ALA A 143 17.78 2.29 15.50
CA ALA A 143 17.42 0.86 15.58
C ALA A 143 16.45 0.38 14.49
N ARG A 144 16.41 1.03 13.31
CA ARG A 144 15.64 0.56 12.16
C ARG A 144 16.44 -0.44 11.35
N TRP A 145 15.95 -1.66 11.24
CA TRP A 145 16.49 -2.72 10.39
C TRP A 145 16.07 -2.53 8.94
N LEU A 146 17.04 -2.44 8.03
CA LEU A 146 16.77 -2.18 6.61
C LEU A 146 16.27 -3.45 5.92
N SER A 147 15.14 -3.35 5.22
CA SER A 147 14.60 -4.47 4.44
C SER A 147 15.52 -4.84 3.30
N LEU A 148 15.62 -6.14 3.00
CA LEU A 148 16.38 -6.61 1.86
C LEU A 148 15.60 -6.35 0.57
N SER A 149 16.35 -6.10 -0.52
CA SER A 149 15.77 -6.18 -1.86
C SER A 149 15.16 -7.57 -2.09
N PRO A 150 13.97 -7.69 -2.68
CA PRO A 150 13.42 -8.99 -3.09
C PRO A 150 14.31 -9.77 -4.05
N ASP A 151 15.25 -9.08 -4.72
CA ASP A 151 16.23 -9.68 -5.62
C ASP A 151 17.50 -10.17 -4.90
N ALA A 152 17.60 -10.05 -3.57
CA ALA A 152 18.76 -10.49 -2.80
C ALA A 152 18.96 -12.01 -2.91
N THR A 153 20.14 -12.42 -3.40
CA THR A 153 20.43 -13.82 -3.77
C THR A 153 21.01 -14.65 -2.65
N ASN A 154 21.39 -13.98 -1.56
CA ASN A 154 21.98 -14.58 -0.35
C ASN A 154 21.07 -14.38 0.88
N SER A 155 19.77 -14.40 0.70
CA SER A 155 18.82 -14.23 1.80
C SER A 155 18.45 -15.55 2.46
N SER A 156 18.15 -15.50 3.76
CA SER A 156 17.54 -16.58 4.53
C SER A 156 16.43 -16.00 5.42
N ARG A 157 15.42 -16.81 5.70
CA ARG A 157 14.37 -16.48 6.68
C ARG A 157 14.64 -17.27 7.96
N ASP A 158 14.56 -16.59 9.11
CA ASP A 158 14.65 -17.25 10.42
C ASP A 158 13.28 -17.78 10.88
N ASP A 159 13.27 -18.46 12.03
CA ASP A 159 12.07 -19.07 12.61
C ASP A 159 11.02 -18.03 13.05
N GLU A 160 11.41 -16.77 13.25
CA GLU A 160 10.56 -15.64 13.57
C GLU A 160 10.02 -14.95 12.31
N GLY A 161 10.45 -15.40 11.13
CA GLY A 161 10.05 -14.87 9.84
C GLY A 161 10.88 -13.68 9.34
N HIS A 162 11.91 -13.26 10.06
CA HIS A 162 12.78 -12.17 9.61
C HIS A 162 13.67 -12.63 8.45
N VAL A 163 13.80 -11.79 7.44
CA VAL A 163 14.67 -12.04 6.30
C VAL A 163 16.02 -11.36 6.52
N ASN A 164 17.10 -12.15 6.48
CA ASN A 164 18.47 -11.72 6.71
C ASN A 164 19.36 -12.13 5.53
N ARG A 165 20.49 -11.42 5.31
CA ARG A 165 21.54 -11.82 4.36
C ARG A 165 22.45 -12.88 4.96
N LEU A 166 23.06 -13.70 4.10
CA LEU A 166 24.08 -14.68 4.46
C LEU A 166 25.45 -14.25 3.94
N LEU A 167 26.48 -14.42 4.75
CA LEU A 167 27.88 -14.38 4.34
C LEU A 167 28.29 -15.77 3.83
N LEU A 168 28.35 -15.94 2.51
CA LEU A 168 28.64 -17.22 1.86
C LEU A 168 30.16 -17.39 1.68
N PRO A 169 30.86 -18.33 2.34
CA PRO A 169 32.30 -18.39 2.40
C PRO A 169 32.99 -18.54 1.04
N HIS A 170 32.31 -19.16 0.08
CA HIS A 170 32.86 -19.48 -1.24
C HIS A 170 32.31 -18.57 -2.35
N ARG A 171 31.63 -17.49 -1.99
CA ARG A 171 31.02 -16.54 -2.95
C ARG A 171 31.32 -15.11 -2.51
N THR A 172 32.51 -14.62 -2.89
CA THR A 172 33.07 -13.37 -2.39
C THR A 172 33.18 -12.29 -3.46
N GLY A 173 32.59 -12.52 -4.65
CA GLY A 173 32.72 -11.69 -5.83
C GLY A 173 33.75 -12.23 -6.85
N ARG A 174 34.66 -13.11 -6.42
CA ARG A 174 35.60 -13.81 -7.34
C ARG A 174 34.93 -14.95 -8.10
N ASN A 175 33.67 -15.22 -7.87
CA ASN A 175 32.83 -16.18 -8.55
C ASN A 175 32.07 -15.58 -9.74
N LEU A 176 32.33 -14.30 -10.09
CA LEU A 176 31.67 -13.60 -11.16
C LEU A 176 32.55 -13.41 -12.39
N PHE A 177 31.94 -13.56 -13.57
CA PHE A 177 32.55 -13.29 -14.86
C PHE A 177 31.70 -12.31 -15.66
N ALA A 178 32.34 -11.24 -16.15
CA ALA A 178 31.72 -10.31 -17.08
C ALA A 178 31.93 -10.78 -18.51
N PHE A 179 30.90 -10.70 -19.34
CA PHE A 179 30.99 -10.99 -20.77
C PHE A 179 30.41 -9.86 -21.60
N THR A 180 30.90 -9.77 -22.86
CA THR A 180 30.29 -8.93 -23.90
C THR A 180 29.88 -9.79 -25.09
N THR A 181 28.94 -9.30 -25.89
CA THR A 181 28.46 -9.95 -27.11
C THR A 181 28.81 -9.14 -28.34
N ASN A 182 28.96 -9.80 -29.49
CA ASN A 182 29.28 -9.14 -30.77
C ASN A 182 28.17 -8.25 -31.31
N ALA A 183 26.94 -8.45 -30.86
CA ALA A 183 25.79 -7.65 -31.22
C ALA A 183 24.80 -7.56 -30.03
N PRO A 184 23.97 -6.51 -29.95
CA PRO A 184 22.92 -6.39 -28.94
C PRO A 184 21.97 -7.59 -28.98
N LEU A 185 21.65 -8.12 -27.81
CA LEU A 185 20.69 -9.22 -27.65
C LEU A 185 19.26 -8.65 -27.63
N GLU A 186 18.38 -9.28 -28.39
CA GLU A 186 16.97 -8.89 -28.43
C GLU A 186 16.21 -9.42 -27.21
N PRO A 187 15.55 -8.58 -26.40
CA PRO A 187 14.77 -9.03 -25.24
C PRO A 187 13.63 -9.99 -25.58
N SER A 188 13.18 -9.98 -26.83
CA SER A 188 12.13 -10.89 -27.35
C SER A 188 12.59 -12.34 -27.56
N ARG A 189 13.90 -12.62 -27.46
CA ARG A 189 14.46 -13.96 -27.63
C ARG A 189 14.93 -14.55 -26.29
N ALA A 190 14.88 -15.87 -26.20
CA ALA A 190 15.46 -16.61 -25.08
C ALA A 190 16.93 -16.97 -25.40
N TYR A 191 17.80 -16.72 -24.46
CA TYR A 191 19.23 -17.06 -24.54
C TYR A 191 19.63 -17.92 -23.34
N SER A 192 20.65 -18.73 -23.51
CA SER A 192 21.24 -19.56 -22.45
C SER A 192 22.75 -19.57 -22.53
N VAL A 193 23.40 -19.84 -21.41
CA VAL A 193 24.84 -20.10 -21.31
C VAL A 193 25.09 -21.52 -20.81
N VAL A 194 26.22 -22.09 -21.20
CA VAL A 194 26.69 -23.40 -20.77
C VAL A 194 28.15 -23.31 -20.42
N HIS A 195 28.62 -24.15 -19.51
CA HIS A 195 30.03 -24.38 -19.25
C HIS A 195 30.54 -25.51 -20.13
N LEU A 196 31.63 -25.27 -20.84
CA LEU A 196 32.35 -26.31 -21.59
C LEU A 196 33.54 -26.78 -20.80
N ARG A 197 33.61 -28.08 -20.47
CA ARG A 197 34.76 -28.71 -19.84
C ARG A 197 35.02 -30.03 -20.53
N ASP A 198 36.26 -30.23 -20.96
CA ASP A 198 36.70 -31.47 -21.61
C ASP A 198 35.80 -31.97 -22.74
N GLY A 199 35.22 -31.03 -23.53
CA GLY A 199 34.31 -31.31 -24.62
C GLY A 199 32.88 -31.66 -24.22
N GLN A 200 32.56 -31.65 -22.92
CA GLN A 200 31.18 -31.84 -22.41
C GLN A 200 30.53 -30.50 -22.05
N GLN A 201 29.26 -30.37 -22.33
CA GLN A 201 28.46 -29.22 -21.94
C GLN A 201 27.76 -29.46 -20.61
N SER A 202 27.78 -28.46 -19.72
CA SER A 202 26.92 -28.44 -18.54
C SER A 202 25.44 -28.27 -18.94
N PRO A 203 24.49 -28.45 -18.03
CA PRO A 203 23.10 -28.04 -18.24
C PRO A 203 23.03 -26.58 -18.70
N LYS A 204 22.08 -26.28 -19.60
CA LYS A 204 21.82 -24.91 -20.07
C LYS A 204 21.27 -24.07 -18.92
N ILE A 205 21.93 -22.96 -18.63
CA ILE A 205 21.46 -21.93 -17.69
C ILE A 205 20.87 -20.77 -18.51
N ARG A 206 19.64 -20.43 -18.22
CA ARG A 206 18.97 -19.31 -18.87
C ARG A 206 19.70 -18.00 -18.59
N LEU A 207 19.93 -17.21 -19.64
CA LEU A 207 20.39 -15.84 -19.51
C LEU A 207 19.19 -14.95 -19.20
N ARG A 208 19.16 -14.42 -17.99
CA ARG A 208 18.09 -13.49 -17.51
C ARG A 208 18.30 -12.11 -18.10
N LEU A 209 17.25 -11.36 -18.32
CA LEU A 209 17.36 -9.99 -18.84
C LEU A 209 17.90 -9.00 -17.77
N GLY A 210 17.85 -9.35 -16.48
CA GLY A 210 18.47 -8.57 -15.41
C GLY A 210 17.83 -7.23 -15.11
N LYS A 211 18.47 -6.45 -14.21
CA LYS A 211 17.96 -5.14 -13.73
C LYS A 211 17.81 -4.14 -14.89
N PHE A 212 18.71 -4.15 -15.88
CA PHE A 212 18.65 -3.21 -17.01
C PHE A 212 17.35 -3.28 -17.78
N PHE A 213 16.77 -4.49 -17.94
CA PHE A 213 15.48 -4.68 -18.64
C PHE A 213 14.33 -4.03 -17.87
N HIS A 214 14.28 -4.21 -16.55
CA HIS A 214 13.27 -3.60 -15.71
C HIS A 214 13.47 -2.09 -15.52
N ALA A 215 14.67 -1.57 -15.81
CA ALA A 215 14.97 -0.15 -15.84
C ALA A 215 14.64 0.53 -17.19
N LEU A 216 14.29 -0.24 -18.23
CA LEU A 216 13.82 0.33 -19.50
C LEU A 216 12.62 1.24 -19.25
N LYS A 217 12.72 2.48 -19.72
CA LYS A 217 11.65 3.48 -19.58
C LYS A 217 11.58 4.38 -20.79
N SER A 218 10.40 4.88 -21.05
CA SER A 218 10.09 5.93 -21.99
C SER A 218 9.41 7.08 -21.28
N ASP A 219 9.62 8.31 -21.72
CA ASP A 219 8.91 9.49 -21.21
C ASP A 219 7.78 9.93 -22.15
N LEU A 220 7.56 9.22 -23.27
CA LEU A 220 6.46 9.50 -24.19
C LEU A 220 5.11 9.32 -23.50
N PRO A 221 4.12 10.21 -23.76
CA PRO A 221 2.73 9.95 -23.35
C PRO A 221 2.21 8.64 -23.96
N LEU A 222 1.62 7.78 -23.15
CA LEU A 222 1.05 6.49 -23.55
C LEU A 222 -0.48 6.56 -23.65
N GLY A 223 -1.10 5.52 -24.24
CA GLY A 223 -2.54 5.44 -24.43
C GLY A 223 -3.02 6.00 -25.78
N ALA A 224 -4.32 6.22 -25.87
CA ALA A 224 -4.96 6.87 -27.03
C ALA A 224 -4.96 8.40 -26.86
N LEU A 225 -4.22 9.08 -27.72
CA LEU A 225 -3.98 10.54 -27.66
C LEU A 225 -4.66 11.25 -28.80
N VAL A 226 -5.74 11.97 -28.48
CA VAL A 226 -6.51 12.75 -29.48
C VAL A 226 -5.94 14.17 -29.60
N ARG A 227 -5.65 14.62 -30.80
CA ARG A 227 -5.21 15.99 -31.13
C ARG A 227 -5.90 16.49 -32.39
N LYS A 228 -6.84 17.41 -32.27
CA LYS A 228 -7.60 17.99 -33.44
C LYS A 228 -8.15 16.85 -34.32
N ASN A 229 -7.53 16.59 -35.49
CA ASN A 229 -7.96 15.62 -36.50
C ASN A 229 -7.07 14.36 -36.51
N GLU A 230 -6.27 14.12 -35.47
CA GLU A 230 -5.35 13.00 -35.37
C GLU A 230 -5.60 12.22 -34.07
N THR A 231 -5.48 10.91 -34.13
CA THR A 231 -5.40 10.05 -32.94
C THR A 231 -4.12 9.23 -33.00
N THR A 232 -3.29 9.31 -31.96
CA THR A 232 -2.08 8.54 -31.81
C THR A 232 -2.27 7.49 -30.73
N PHE A 233 -1.98 6.22 -31.04
CA PHE A 233 -1.98 5.11 -30.09
C PHE A 233 -0.56 4.73 -29.72
N ARG A 234 -0.27 4.64 -28.42
CA ARG A 234 1.03 4.22 -27.91
C ARG A 234 0.91 3.17 -26.83
N LEU A 235 1.69 2.10 -26.99
CA LEU A 235 1.77 1.01 -26.03
C LEU A 235 3.24 0.71 -25.71
N PHE A 236 3.57 0.56 -24.41
CA PHE A 236 4.86 0.04 -23.98
C PHE A 236 4.82 -1.48 -23.93
N ALA A 237 5.54 -2.16 -24.81
CA ALA A 237 5.60 -3.62 -24.93
C ALA A 237 7.01 -4.05 -25.37
N PRO A 238 8.00 -4.08 -24.44
CA PRO A 238 9.43 -4.16 -24.80
C PRO A 238 9.86 -5.51 -25.37
N ARG A 239 9.14 -6.61 -25.14
CA ARG A 239 9.42 -7.92 -25.74
C ARG A 239 8.44 -8.32 -26.84
N ALA A 240 7.51 -7.42 -27.20
CA ALA A 240 6.61 -7.70 -28.31
C ALA A 240 7.37 -7.85 -29.63
N LYS A 241 6.88 -8.72 -30.51
CA LYS A 241 7.32 -8.88 -31.91
C LYS A 241 6.43 -8.08 -32.84
N THR A 242 5.13 -8.05 -32.58
CA THR A 242 4.16 -7.23 -33.29
C THR A 242 3.13 -6.70 -32.32
N VAL A 243 2.67 -5.48 -32.54
CA VAL A 243 1.58 -4.85 -31.83
C VAL A 243 0.57 -4.33 -32.85
N LYS A 244 -0.71 -4.59 -32.62
CA LYS A 244 -1.81 -4.08 -33.44
C LYS A 244 -2.80 -3.35 -32.56
N VAL A 245 -3.41 -2.28 -33.09
CA VAL A 245 -4.58 -1.64 -32.50
C VAL A 245 -5.79 -1.90 -33.39
N SER A 246 -6.87 -2.36 -32.80
CA SER A 246 -8.18 -2.49 -33.43
C SER A 246 -9.04 -1.32 -32.95
N VAL A 247 -9.72 -0.63 -33.87
CA VAL A 247 -10.63 0.48 -33.58
C VAL A 247 -11.99 0.23 -34.22
N ALA A 248 -13.07 0.62 -33.54
CA ALA A 248 -14.44 0.45 -34.01
C ALA A 248 -15.32 1.62 -33.56
N GLU A 249 -16.26 2.02 -34.40
CA GLU A 249 -17.24 3.08 -34.08
C GLU A 249 -18.29 2.59 -33.08
N GLN A 250 -18.59 1.29 -33.09
CA GLN A 250 -19.57 0.66 -32.20
C GLN A 250 -18.93 -0.45 -31.38
N VAL A 251 -19.42 -0.65 -30.16
CA VAL A 251 -18.90 -1.64 -29.18
C VAL A 251 -18.84 -3.05 -29.78
N ASP A 252 -19.89 -3.46 -30.51
CA ASP A 252 -19.98 -4.80 -31.09
C ASP A 252 -19.24 -4.93 -32.43
N ALA A 253 -18.67 -3.83 -32.92
CA ALA A 253 -17.96 -3.74 -34.18
C ALA A 253 -18.64 -4.53 -35.36
N PRO A 254 -19.91 -4.26 -35.69
CA PRO A 254 -20.60 -4.95 -36.77
C PRO A 254 -19.84 -4.71 -38.06
N GLY A 255 -19.45 -5.78 -38.75
CA GLY A 255 -18.55 -5.72 -39.92
C GLY A 255 -17.04 -5.86 -39.61
N GLY A 256 -16.68 -5.97 -38.32
CA GLY A 256 -15.32 -6.07 -37.82
C GLY A 256 -14.66 -4.72 -37.57
N PRO A 257 -13.60 -4.69 -36.72
CA PRO A 257 -12.85 -3.47 -36.44
C PRO A 257 -11.89 -3.12 -37.59
N HIS A 258 -11.52 -1.84 -37.68
CA HIS A 258 -10.33 -1.45 -38.47
C HIS A 258 -9.07 -1.80 -37.66
N VAL A 259 -8.13 -2.50 -38.27
CA VAL A 259 -6.91 -2.98 -37.62
C VAL A 259 -5.69 -2.29 -38.22
N TYR A 260 -4.83 -1.75 -37.36
CA TYR A 260 -3.61 -1.05 -37.74
C TYR A 260 -2.42 -1.66 -37.01
N ASP A 261 -1.31 -1.85 -37.74
CA ASP A 261 -0.04 -2.23 -37.13
C ASP A 261 0.60 -1.02 -36.46
N LEU A 262 1.26 -1.24 -35.34
CA LEU A 262 2.08 -0.23 -34.66
C LEU A 262 3.55 -0.47 -35.04
N ASP A 263 4.28 0.63 -35.26
CA ASP A 263 5.71 0.64 -35.47
C ASP A 263 6.48 0.94 -34.18
N LYS A 264 7.75 0.48 -34.12
CA LYS A 264 8.66 0.81 -33.03
C LYS A 264 8.95 2.31 -33.03
N ARG A 265 8.60 2.98 -31.94
CA ARG A 265 8.85 4.40 -31.75
C ARG A 265 10.24 4.62 -31.16
N LEU A 266 11.14 5.30 -31.92
CA LEU A 266 12.46 5.67 -31.44
C LEU A 266 12.41 6.99 -30.64
N GLU A 267 13.19 7.05 -29.57
CA GLU A 267 13.45 8.20 -28.73
C GLU A 267 14.97 8.46 -28.80
N ASP A 268 15.36 9.63 -29.31
CA ASP A 268 16.79 9.99 -29.52
C ASP A 268 17.58 8.93 -30.31
N GLY A 269 16.94 8.28 -31.28
CA GLY A 269 17.54 7.24 -32.12
C GLY A 269 17.52 5.84 -31.50
N GLU A 270 17.09 5.69 -30.25
CA GLU A 270 16.99 4.40 -29.55
C GLU A 270 15.55 3.96 -29.37
N TRP A 271 15.30 2.65 -29.47
CA TRP A 271 13.99 2.08 -29.12
C TRP A 271 13.94 1.69 -27.64
N ARG A 272 12.99 2.31 -26.90
CA ARG A 272 12.81 2.13 -25.48
C ARG A 272 11.54 1.34 -25.10
N GLY A 273 11.08 0.48 -26.01
CA GLY A 273 9.96 -0.43 -25.75
C GLY A 273 8.59 0.11 -26.18
N VAL A 274 8.50 1.32 -26.74
CA VAL A 274 7.23 1.92 -27.17
C VAL A 274 6.93 1.61 -28.63
N TRP A 275 5.66 1.26 -28.88
CA TRP A 275 5.04 1.06 -30.17
C TRP A 275 4.05 2.19 -30.44
N GLU A 276 3.96 2.69 -31.68
CA GLU A 276 3.12 3.83 -32.06
C GLU A 276 2.38 3.59 -33.39
N ALA A 277 1.11 3.96 -33.44
CA ALA A 277 0.36 4.17 -34.68
C ALA A 277 -0.26 5.56 -34.67
N ARG A 278 -0.30 6.24 -35.82
CA ARG A 278 -0.95 7.52 -36.04
C ARG A 278 -2.03 7.38 -37.08
N LEU A 279 -3.22 7.89 -36.76
CA LEU A 279 -4.36 7.91 -37.64
C LEU A 279 -4.80 9.34 -37.85
N ASP A 280 -4.91 9.79 -39.13
CA ASP A 280 -5.33 11.13 -39.54
C ASP A 280 -6.85 11.31 -39.37
N GLN A 281 -7.34 10.94 -38.19
CA GLN A 281 -8.76 11.01 -37.82
C GLN A 281 -8.89 11.24 -36.31
N ASN A 282 -9.85 12.09 -35.94
CA ASN A 282 -10.28 12.22 -34.56
C ASN A 282 -11.21 11.05 -34.22
N LEU A 283 -10.75 10.14 -33.38
CA LEU A 283 -11.49 8.95 -32.97
C LEU A 283 -12.15 9.10 -31.58
N HIS A 284 -12.34 10.33 -31.09
CA HIS A 284 -13.05 10.55 -29.81
C HIS A 284 -14.42 9.85 -29.81
N GLY A 285 -14.66 9.04 -28.78
CA GLY A 285 -15.88 8.23 -28.63
C GLY A 285 -15.81 6.84 -29.27
N TRP A 286 -14.78 6.56 -30.07
CA TRP A 286 -14.58 5.24 -30.67
C TRP A 286 -14.03 4.24 -29.66
N PHE A 287 -14.25 2.95 -29.93
CA PHE A 287 -13.78 1.83 -29.12
C PHE A 287 -12.46 1.28 -29.66
N TYR A 288 -11.56 0.83 -28.77
CA TYR A 288 -10.28 0.28 -29.17
C TYR A 288 -9.73 -0.76 -28.20
N TRP A 289 -8.82 -1.59 -28.72
CA TRP A 289 -8.04 -2.58 -27.94
C TRP A 289 -6.78 -2.95 -28.67
N TYR A 290 -5.82 -3.53 -27.93
CA TYR A 290 -4.61 -4.03 -28.55
C TYR A 290 -4.61 -5.55 -28.71
N ASN A 291 -3.79 -6.04 -29.68
CA ASN A 291 -3.37 -7.41 -29.81
C ASN A 291 -1.83 -7.42 -29.89
N VAL A 292 -1.19 -8.25 -29.08
CA VAL A 292 0.27 -8.28 -28.93
C VAL A 292 0.79 -9.70 -29.14
N SER A 293 1.79 -9.86 -30.03
CA SER A 293 2.52 -11.11 -30.17
C SER A 293 3.94 -10.98 -29.61
N GLY A 294 4.51 -12.10 -29.12
CA GLY A 294 5.85 -12.10 -28.53
C GLY A 294 6.33 -13.50 -28.18
N PRO A 295 7.30 -13.65 -27.27
CA PRO A 295 7.84 -14.96 -26.89
C PRO A 295 6.80 -15.90 -26.29
N GLN A 296 6.72 -17.13 -26.79
CA GLN A 296 5.86 -18.21 -26.29
C GLN A 296 6.67 -19.13 -25.38
N ASN A 297 6.85 -18.72 -24.13
CA ASN A 297 7.56 -19.51 -23.11
C ASN A 297 7.02 -19.19 -21.71
N VAL A 298 7.50 -19.86 -20.67
CA VAL A 298 7.02 -19.70 -19.27
C VAL A 298 7.11 -18.25 -18.74
N PHE A 299 7.97 -17.41 -19.33
CA PHE A 299 8.13 -16.00 -18.96
C PHE A 299 7.37 -15.03 -19.89
N GLY A 300 6.67 -15.56 -20.91
CA GLY A 300 5.85 -14.79 -21.83
C GLY A 300 4.45 -15.36 -21.91
N ASN A 301 3.44 -14.50 -21.89
CA ASN A 301 2.03 -14.87 -21.99
C ASN A 301 1.37 -14.14 -23.16
N PHE A 302 2.10 -14.04 -24.28
CA PHE A 302 1.64 -13.33 -25.47
C PHE A 302 0.64 -14.18 -26.24
N HIS A 303 -0.58 -13.68 -26.38
CA HIS A 303 -1.64 -14.34 -27.17
C HIS A 303 -2.15 -13.38 -28.23
N PRO A 304 -1.75 -13.55 -29.53
CA PRO A 304 -2.01 -12.56 -30.57
C PRO A 304 -3.50 -12.32 -30.86
N ASN A 305 -4.38 -13.22 -30.41
CA ASN A 305 -5.83 -13.07 -30.56
C ASN A 305 -6.51 -12.55 -29.28
N GLN A 306 -5.75 -12.39 -28.17
CA GLN A 306 -6.29 -11.83 -26.93
C GLN A 306 -6.59 -10.35 -27.11
N ARG A 307 -7.83 -9.95 -26.78
CA ARG A 307 -8.18 -8.55 -26.63
C ARG A 307 -7.51 -8.01 -25.36
N ILE A 308 -6.73 -6.95 -25.50
CA ILE A 308 -6.00 -6.33 -24.39
C ILE A 308 -6.56 -4.92 -24.22
N LEU A 309 -7.14 -4.64 -23.05
CA LEU A 309 -7.52 -3.28 -22.67
C LEU A 309 -6.24 -2.45 -22.46
N ASP A 310 -6.21 -1.25 -23.03
CA ASP A 310 -5.09 -0.33 -22.85
C ASP A 310 -4.92 0.02 -21.36
N PRO A 311 -3.74 -0.21 -20.76
CA PRO A 311 -3.50 0.19 -19.38
C PRO A 311 -3.72 1.69 -19.08
N TYR A 312 -3.66 2.55 -20.11
CA TYR A 312 -3.88 4.00 -20.05
C TYR A 312 -5.26 4.42 -20.56
N ALA A 313 -6.23 3.51 -20.71
CA ALA A 313 -7.59 3.86 -21.10
C ALA A 313 -8.30 4.65 -19.99
N PHE A 314 -8.85 5.82 -20.31
CA PHE A 314 -9.61 6.64 -19.37
C PHE A 314 -11.05 6.15 -19.13
N ALA A 315 -11.55 5.27 -19.97
CA ALA A 315 -12.82 4.57 -19.82
C ALA A 315 -12.77 3.21 -20.50
N ALA A 316 -13.48 2.24 -19.95
CA ALA A 316 -13.66 0.90 -20.50
C ALA A 316 -15.14 0.50 -20.50
N VAL A 317 -15.48 -0.48 -21.34
CA VAL A 317 -16.79 -1.13 -21.37
C VAL A 317 -16.66 -2.53 -20.75
N GLY A 318 -16.46 -2.58 -19.43
CA GLY A 318 -16.20 -3.82 -18.67
C GLY A 318 -14.73 -4.23 -18.64
N ARG A 319 -14.45 -5.24 -17.82
CA ARG A 319 -13.10 -5.77 -17.54
C ARG A 319 -12.32 -6.23 -18.77
N ASP A 320 -13.01 -6.75 -19.78
CA ASP A 320 -12.40 -7.25 -21.01
C ASP A 320 -12.20 -6.14 -22.07
N GLY A 321 -12.62 -4.90 -21.76
CA GLY A 321 -12.70 -3.82 -22.72
C GLY A 321 -13.88 -3.97 -23.67
N PRO A 322 -13.93 -3.19 -24.76
CA PRO A 322 -12.89 -2.28 -25.24
C PRO A 322 -12.68 -1.04 -24.37
N GLY A 323 -11.53 -0.40 -24.53
CA GLY A 323 -11.34 0.97 -24.08
C GLY A 323 -12.06 1.95 -24.97
N ILE A 324 -12.32 3.16 -24.46
CA ILE A 324 -12.93 4.25 -25.23
C ILE A 324 -11.87 5.33 -25.47
N VAL A 325 -11.70 5.75 -26.71
CA VAL A 325 -10.83 6.89 -27.06
C VAL A 325 -11.47 8.17 -26.55
N LEU A 326 -10.84 8.79 -25.55
CA LEU A 326 -11.36 10.05 -24.99
C LEU A 326 -10.35 11.18 -25.16
N ASP A 327 -10.83 12.31 -25.69
CA ASP A 327 -10.07 13.56 -25.67
C ASP A 327 -9.89 14.02 -24.21
N ARG A 328 -8.66 14.36 -23.82
CA ARG A 328 -8.37 14.91 -22.49
C ARG A 328 -9.17 16.17 -22.18
N ALA A 329 -9.45 17.00 -23.20
CA ALA A 329 -10.30 18.18 -23.05
C ALA A 329 -11.77 17.80 -22.68
N TRP A 330 -12.27 16.68 -23.21
CA TRP A 330 -13.57 16.14 -22.83
C TRP A 330 -13.56 15.55 -21.42
N VAL A 331 -12.52 14.83 -21.04
CA VAL A 331 -12.35 14.35 -19.66
C VAL A 331 -12.39 15.55 -18.70
N GLY A 332 -11.63 16.60 -19.00
CA GLY A 332 -11.61 17.81 -18.20
C GLY A 332 -10.83 17.66 -16.91
N GLN A 333 -11.16 18.52 -15.95
CA GLN A 333 -10.53 18.55 -14.62
C GLN A 333 -11.58 18.41 -13.53
N GLY A 334 -11.20 17.73 -12.44
CA GLY A 334 -12.01 17.63 -11.23
C GLY A 334 -12.06 18.93 -10.43
N ASP A 335 -12.86 18.96 -9.38
CA ASP A 335 -12.94 20.10 -8.45
C ASP A 335 -11.63 20.24 -7.67
N ARG A 336 -10.91 21.33 -7.91
CA ARG A 336 -9.69 21.69 -7.21
C ARG A 336 -9.88 22.83 -6.20
N SER A 337 -11.09 23.27 -6.01
CA SER A 337 -11.41 24.36 -5.07
C SER A 337 -11.49 23.87 -3.63
N PHE A 338 -11.74 22.57 -3.43
CA PHE A 338 -11.80 21.94 -2.12
C PHE A 338 -10.42 21.90 -1.46
N ARG A 339 -10.37 22.28 -0.18
CA ARG A 339 -9.17 22.17 0.65
C ARG A 339 -9.30 20.97 1.55
N THR A 340 -8.34 20.07 1.44
CA THR A 340 -8.23 18.90 2.28
C THR A 340 -8.10 19.30 3.74
N PRO A 341 -8.88 18.73 4.67
CA PRO A 341 -8.69 18.97 6.10
C PRO A 341 -7.26 18.63 6.54
N ALA A 342 -6.76 19.34 7.53
CA ALA A 342 -5.48 18.98 8.13
C ALA A 342 -5.56 17.55 8.71
N TRP A 343 -4.48 16.78 8.59
CA TRP A 343 -4.50 15.34 8.92
C TRP A 343 -4.92 15.04 10.35
N GLN A 344 -4.51 15.86 11.32
CA GLN A 344 -4.93 15.72 12.71
C GLN A 344 -6.43 15.99 12.93
N ASP A 345 -7.07 16.68 11.99
CA ASP A 345 -8.50 17.00 12.04
C ASP A 345 -9.37 15.98 11.29
N LEU A 346 -8.74 15.01 10.62
CA LEU A 346 -9.46 13.97 9.89
C LEU A 346 -10.24 13.07 10.84
N VAL A 347 -11.46 12.76 10.44
CA VAL A 347 -12.29 11.67 10.92
C VAL A 347 -12.81 10.98 9.68
N ALA A 348 -12.29 9.79 9.38
CA ALA A 348 -12.57 9.08 8.15
C ALA A 348 -13.69 8.04 8.33
N VAL A 349 -14.37 7.74 7.22
CA VAL A 349 -15.28 6.60 7.12
C VAL A 349 -14.91 5.77 5.89
N GLU A 350 -14.68 4.47 6.08
CA GLU A 350 -14.54 3.52 4.98
C GLU A 350 -15.92 3.12 4.48
N ALA A 351 -16.13 3.14 3.14
CA ALA A 351 -17.43 2.83 2.55
C ALA A 351 -17.31 2.28 1.12
N HIS A 352 -18.27 1.45 0.72
CA HIS A 352 -18.42 0.96 -0.64
C HIS A 352 -19.58 1.66 -1.36
N VAL A 353 -19.38 1.99 -2.65
CA VAL A 353 -20.37 2.73 -3.46
C VAL A 353 -21.77 2.09 -3.40
N ARG A 354 -21.87 0.78 -3.66
CA ARG A 354 -23.15 0.07 -3.67
C ARG A 354 -23.73 -0.14 -2.29
N ASP A 355 -22.90 -0.34 -1.27
CA ASP A 355 -23.39 -0.55 0.10
C ASP A 355 -24.13 0.68 0.62
N LEU A 356 -23.58 1.87 0.28
CA LEU A 356 -24.21 3.15 0.63
C LEU A 356 -25.52 3.41 -0.10
N THR A 357 -25.69 2.91 -1.33
CA THR A 357 -26.80 3.28 -2.21
C THR A 357 -27.93 2.27 -2.28
N ALA A 358 -27.63 0.97 -2.09
CA ALA A 358 -28.57 -0.13 -2.34
C ALA A 358 -29.94 0.08 -1.66
N HIS A 359 -29.92 0.49 -0.38
CA HIS A 359 -31.12 0.73 0.41
C HIS A 359 -31.26 2.19 0.89
N ALA A 360 -30.52 3.12 0.25
CA ALA A 360 -30.65 4.55 0.57
C ALA A 360 -32.08 5.03 0.37
N PRO A 361 -32.61 5.89 1.27
CA PRO A 361 -33.98 6.42 1.17
C PRO A 361 -34.04 7.56 0.15
N ILE A 362 -33.74 7.29 -1.10
CA ILE A 362 -33.73 8.24 -2.23
C ILE A 362 -34.52 7.68 -3.40
N GLU A 363 -35.00 8.56 -4.26
CA GLU A 363 -35.59 8.19 -5.55
C GLU A 363 -34.45 7.97 -6.58
N ALA A 364 -34.24 6.73 -6.97
CA ALA A 364 -33.23 6.36 -7.95
C ALA A 364 -33.62 5.07 -8.67
N THR A 365 -33.26 4.96 -9.95
CA THR A 365 -33.44 3.73 -10.73
C THR A 365 -32.51 2.63 -10.23
N ALA A 366 -32.74 1.38 -10.66
CA ALA A 366 -31.86 0.27 -10.31
C ALA A 366 -30.42 0.48 -10.81
N ASP A 367 -30.25 1.04 -12.01
CA ASP A 367 -28.96 1.32 -12.60
C ASP A 367 -28.21 2.42 -11.82
N GLU A 368 -28.89 3.50 -11.45
CA GLU A 368 -28.30 4.55 -10.62
C GLU A 368 -27.87 4.02 -9.25
N ARG A 369 -28.67 3.14 -8.61
CA ARG A 369 -28.33 2.55 -7.30
C ARG A 369 -27.09 1.66 -7.31
N ARG A 370 -26.67 1.20 -8.49
CA ARG A 370 -25.45 0.41 -8.60
C ARG A 370 -24.17 1.22 -8.55
N GLY A 371 -24.24 2.54 -8.79
CA GLY A 371 -23.05 3.30 -9.08
C GLY A 371 -23.03 4.74 -8.60
N PHE A 372 -22.20 5.51 -9.29
CA PHE A 372 -21.86 6.89 -8.94
C PHE A 372 -23.05 7.83 -8.94
N ALA A 373 -23.94 7.71 -9.92
CA ALA A 373 -25.10 8.59 -10.04
C ALA A 373 -26.05 8.47 -8.83
N GLY A 374 -26.30 7.26 -8.36
CA GLY A 374 -27.14 7.03 -7.16
C GLY A 374 -26.44 7.48 -5.89
N LEU A 375 -25.14 7.23 -5.76
CA LEU A 375 -24.40 7.70 -4.59
C LEU A 375 -24.34 9.23 -4.55
N LYS A 376 -24.16 9.90 -5.69
CA LYS A 376 -24.27 11.37 -5.78
C LYS A 376 -25.62 11.87 -5.26
N LYS A 377 -26.74 11.28 -5.72
CA LYS A 377 -28.08 11.64 -5.24
C LYS A 377 -28.22 11.48 -3.73
N TRP A 378 -27.61 10.40 -3.17
CA TRP A 378 -27.63 10.18 -1.73
C TRP A 378 -26.79 11.21 -0.98
N VAL A 379 -25.58 11.51 -1.45
CA VAL A 379 -24.69 12.54 -0.85
C VAL A 379 -25.32 13.91 -0.85
N GLU A 380 -26.07 14.27 -1.89
CA GLU A 380 -26.77 15.55 -2.01
C GLU A 380 -28.10 15.59 -1.22
N SER A 381 -28.57 14.47 -0.73
CA SER A 381 -29.80 14.42 0.07
C SER A 381 -29.60 15.09 1.44
N PRO A 382 -30.60 15.88 1.93
CA PRO A 382 -30.60 16.40 3.29
C PRO A 382 -30.48 15.30 4.37
N GLU A 383 -30.92 14.09 4.05
CA GLU A 383 -30.92 12.92 4.93
C GLU A 383 -29.59 12.13 4.91
N PHE A 384 -28.58 12.60 4.18
CA PHE A 384 -27.31 11.91 4.06
C PHE A 384 -26.66 11.66 5.42
N TYR A 385 -26.60 10.40 5.83
CA TYR A 385 -26.28 10.05 7.22
C TYR A 385 -24.82 10.36 7.60
N LEU A 386 -23.86 10.25 6.67
CA LEU A 386 -22.45 10.59 6.96
C LEU A 386 -22.28 12.09 7.30
N LYS A 387 -23.08 12.96 6.69
CA LYS A 387 -23.13 14.38 7.06
C LYS A 387 -23.62 14.56 8.50
N ARG A 388 -24.63 13.81 8.91
CA ARG A 388 -25.16 13.84 10.28
C ARG A 388 -24.22 13.19 11.29
N LEU A 389 -23.47 12.18 10.88
CA LEU A 389 -22.40 11.56 11.68
C LEU A 389 -21.27 12.55 11.96
N GLY A 390 -20.98 13.49 11.04
CA GLY A 390 -20.02 14.56 11.23
C GLY A 390 -18.60 14.22 10.78
N VAL A 391 -18.40 13.13 10.04
CA VAL A 391 -17.11 12.79 9.39
C VAL A 391 -16.73 13.83 8.34
N ASN A 392 -15.45 13.99 8.05
CA ASN A 392 -14.93 14.94 7.07
C ASN A 392 -14.02 14.31 6.01
N ALA A 393 -13.94 12.99 5.98
CA ALA A 393 -13.30 12.23 4.92
C ALA A 393 -14.07 10.92 4.67
N VAL A 394 -14.21 10.53 3.41
CA VAL A 394 -14.72 9.24 2.99
C VAL A 394 -13.59 8.48 2.28
N GLU A 395 -13.28 7.28 2.74
CA GLU A 395 -12.41 6.33 2.06
C GLU A 395 -13.31 5.37 1.29
N LEU A 396 -13.31 5.52 -0.03
CA LEU A 396 -14.10 4.65 -0.92
C LEU A 396 -13.29 3.42 -1.29
N GLN A 397 -13.84 2.23 -1.01
CA GLN A 397 -13.34 0.99 -1.56
C GLN A 397 -13.17 1.10 -3.08
N PRO A 398 -12.35 0.25 -3.74
CA PRO A 398 -11.87 0.52 -5.08
C PRO A 398 -12.96 0.89 -6.09
N VAL A 399 -12.75 1.99 -6.79
CA VAL A 399 -13.67 2.55 -7.80
C VAL A 399 -13.12 2.46 -9.23
N GLN A 400 -11.90 1.94 -9.39
CA GLN A 400 -11.27 1.70 -10.67
C GLN A 400 -11.86 0.47 -11.34
N GLU A 401 -11.68 0.32 -12.66
CA GLU A 401 -12.17 -0.87 -13.39
C GLU A 401 -11.62 -2.14 -12.79
N HIS A 402 -12.47 -3.07 -12.44
CA HIS A 402 -12.16 -4.33 -11.78
C HIS A 402 -12.86 -5.51 -12.45
N ASP A 403 -12.64 -6.71 -11.96
CA ASP A 403 -12.96 -7.95 -12.64
C ASP A 403 -14.43 -8.39 -12.62
N ASN A 404 -15.36 -7.46 -12.51
CA ASN A 404 -16.79 -7.74 -12.67
C ASN A 404 -17.06 -8.39 -14.03
N ALA A 405 -17.65 -9.59 -14.02
CA ALA A 405 -18.06 -10.25 -15.25
C ALA A 405 -19.33 -9.63 -15.84
N LYS A 406 -20.17 -9.01 -15.00
CA LYS A 406 -21.42 -8.34 -15.36
C LYS A 406 -21.62 -7.07 -14.54
N PRO A 407 -22.31 -6.06 -15.08
CA PRO A 407 -22.54 -4.80 -14.37
C PRO A 407 -23.30 -4.94 -13.04
N ASP A 408 -24.15 -5.96 -12.88
CA ASP A 408 -24.93 -6.23 -11.68
C ASP A 408 -24.23 -7.12 -10.66
N GLU A 409 -23.11 -7.72 -11.01
CA GLU A 409 -22.28 -8.50 -10.10
C GLU A 409 -21.75 -7.62 -8.97
N TYR A 410 -21.91 -8.09 -7.73
CA TYR A 410 -21.36 -7.39 -6.57
C TYR A 410 -19.95 -7.86 -6.30
N GLN A 411 -19.03 -6.92 -6.20
CA GLN A 411 -17.63 -7.11 -5.80
C GLN A 411 -17.18 -5.94 -4.95
N TRP A 412 -16.25 -6.15 -4.04
CA TRP A 412 -15.60 -5.05 -3.31
C TRP A 412 -14.69 -4.18 -4.19
N GLY A 413 -14.19 -4.71 -5.32
CA GLY A 413 -13.37 -3.99 -6.28
C GLY A 413 -11.87 -4.22 -6.17
N TYR A 414 -11.39 -5.06 -5.26
CA TYR A 414 -9.94 -5.28 -5.04
C TYR A 414 -9.24 -6.09 -6.13
N MET A 415 -9.91 -6.44 -7.22
CA MET A 415 -9.34 -7.12 -8.38
C MET A 415 -9.27 -6.18 -9.59
N THR A 416 -8.41 -5.13 -9.49
CA THR A 416 -8.30 -4.07 -10.49
C THR A 416 -7.73 -4.59 -11.81
N THR A 417 -8.39 -4.29 -12.93
CA THR A 417 -7.98 -4.65 -14.29
C THR A 417 -7.46 -3.45 -15.09
N ASN A 418 -7.89 -2.22 -14.73
CA ASN A 418 -7.40 -0.97 -15.29
C ASN A 418 -7.38 0.12 -14.21
N TRP A 419 -6.28 0.88 -14.13
CA TRP A 419 -6.04 1.84 -13.04
C TRP A 419 -6.43 3.29 -13.39
N PHE A 420 -6.69 3.61 -14.66
CA PHE A 420 -7.12 4.95 -15.11
C PHE A 420 -8.63 5.09 -15.21
N ALA A 421 -9.32 4.05 -15.65
CA ALA A 421 -10.75 4.07 -15.86
C ALA A 421 -11.52 3.88 -14.56
N PRO A 422 -12.52 4.72 -14.25
CA PRO A 422 -13.53 4.40 -13.24
C PRO A 422 -14.32 3.16 -13.67
N ALA A 423 -14.74 2.34 -12.69
CA ALA A 423 -15.44 1.10 -12.94
C ALA A 423 -16.69 1.30 -13.82
N SER A 424 -16.70 0.62 -14.94
CA SER A 424 -17.84 0.62 -15.89
C SER A 424 -19.12 0.11 -15.22
N ALA A 425 -18.98 -0.82 -14.27
CA ALA A 425 -20.08 -1.36 -13.48
C ALA A 425 -20.76 -0.32 -12.56
N PHE A 426 -20.12 0.82 -12.32
CA PHE A 426 -20.67 1.95 -11.53
C PHE A 426 -21.22 3.08 -12.41
N GLY A 427 -21.07 3.00 -13.73
CA GLY A 427 -21.66 3.95 -14.69
C GLY A 427 -23.06 3.54 -15.13
N THR A 428 -23.89 4.53 -15.46
CA THR A 428 -25.27 4.29 -15.96
C THR A 428 -25.30 3.86 -17.43
N ALA A 429 -24.31 4.27 -18.23
CA ALA A 429 -24.15 3.91 -19.65
C ALA A 429 -22.66 3.86 -20.02
N PRO A 430 -21.94 2.79 -19.63
CA PRO A 430 -20.49 2.71 -19.77
C PRO A 430 -20.00 2.78 -21.22
N GLU A 431 -20.79 2.37 -22.20
CA GLU A 431 -20.51 2.53 -23.63
C GLU A 431 -20.47 3.99 -24.09
N ARG A 432 -20.96 4.92 -23.27
CA ARG A 432 -20.88 6.38 -23.46
C ARG A 432 -19.88 7.05 -22.51
N ALA A 433 -19.09 6.27 -21.82
CA ALA A 433 -18.14 6.73 -20.79
C ALA A 433 -18.80 7.58 -19.67
N THR A 434 -20.10 7.33 -19.34
CA THR A 434 -20.81 8.12 -18.33
C THR A 434 -20.16 8.04 -16.96
N GLN A 435 -19.53 6.89 -16.59
CA GLN A 435 -18.81 6.70 -15.35
C GLN A 435 -17.72 7.77 -15.10
N VAL A 436 -17.13 8.33 -16.17
CA VAL A 436 -16.11 9.38 -16.04
C VAL A 436 -16.75 10.66 -15.48
N LYS A 437 -17.87 11.10 -16.04
CA LYS A 437 -18.55 12.33 -15.58
C LYS A 437 -19.29 12.12 -14.27
N GLU A 438 -19.93 10.97 -14.11
CA GLU A 438 -20.64 10.61 -12.89
C GLU A 438 -19.70 10.55 -11.68
N PHE A 439 -18.47 10.04 -11.86
CA PHE A 439 -17.48 10.02 -10.79
C PHE A 439 -16.94 11.42 -10.47
N GLN A 440 -16.69 12.28 -11.47
CA GLN A 440 -16.34 13.69 -11.24
C GLN A 440 -17.41 14.41 -10.41
N GLU A 441 -18.68 14.24 -10.78
CA GLU A 441 -19.81 14.85 -10.10
C GLU A 441 -20.00 14.31 -8.67
N LEU A 442 -19.71 13.02 -8.43
CA LEU A 442 -19.75 12.40 -7.12
C LEU A 442 -18.71 13.01 -6.19
N VAL A 443 -17.44 13.09 -6.63
CA VAL A 443 -16.37 13.73 -5.84
C VAL A 443 -16.75 15.17 -5.49
N ALA A 444 -17.21 15.94 -6.47
CA ALA A 444 -17.66 17.31 -6.23
C ALA A 444 -18.87 17.37 -5.24
N ALA A 445 -19.74 16.36 -5.23
CA ALA A 445 -20.84 16.29 -4.26
C ALA A 445 -20.32 16.06 -2.83
N PHE A 446 -19.34 15.19 -2.62
CA PHE A 446 -18.67 15.01 -1.31
C PHE A 446 -18.00 16.31 -0.85
N HIS A 447 -17.27 17.00 -1.74
CA HIS A 447 -16.66 18.29 -1.45
C HIS A 447 -17.67 19.32 -0.98
N ARG A 448 -18.85 19.42 -1.62
CA ARG A 448 -19.94 20.31 -1.18
C ARG A 448 -20.46 19.96 0.22
N GLN A 449 -20.33 18.70 0.66
CA GLN A 449 -20.64 18.29 2.03
C GLN A 449 -19.48 18.53 3.02
N GLY A 450 -18.34 19.04 2.54
CA GLY A 450 -17.14 19.26 3.35
C GLY A 450 -16.37 17.99 3.67
N MET A 451 -16.44 16.98 2.80
CA MET A 451 -15.77 15.68 2.95
C MET A 451 -14.69 15.50 1.89
N ALA A 452 -13.47 15.20 2.33
CA ALA A 452 -12.39 14.74 1.46
C ALA A 452 -12.71 13.35 0.91
N VAL A 453 -12.29 13.06 -0.32
CA VAL A 453 -12.44 11.75 -0.95
C VAL A 453 -11.08 11.06 -1.02
N ILE A 454 -10.94 9.95 -0.32
CA ILE A 454 -9.78 9.06 -0.33
C ILE A 454 -10.19 7.83 -1.13
N LEU A 455 -9.36 7.41 -2.08
CA LEU A 455 -9.61 6.17 -2.82
C LEU A 455 -8.74 5.04 -2.29
N ASP A 456 -9.37 3.90 -2.05
CA ASP A 456 -8.66 2.66 -1.88
C ASP A 456 -8.15 2.18 -3.24
N VAL A 457 -6.84 1.93 -3.36
CA VAL A 457 -6.18 1.61 -4.63
C VAL A 457 -5.34 0.35 -4.52
N VAL A 458 -5.47 -0.51 -5.51
CA VAL A 458 -4.83 -1.82 -5.55
C VAL A 458 -3.76 -1.83 -6.63
N TYR A 459 -2.49 -1.73 -6.22
CA TYR A 459 -1.33 -1.79 -7.13
C TYR A 459 -0.39 -2.96 -6.82
N ASN A 460 -0.68 -3.73 -5.80
CA ASN A 460 0.13 -4.87 -5.40
C ASN A 460 -0.11 -6.10 -6.28
N HIS A 461 -1.27 -6.23 -6.91
CA HIS A 461 -1.64 -7.31 -7.83
C HIS A 461 -2.62 -6.81 -8.91
N SER A 462 -2.98 -7.65 -9.85
CA SER A 462 -3.94 -7.38 -10.92
C SER A 462 -5.11 -8.36 -10.88
N GLY A 463 -6.30 -7.86 -11.20
CA GLY A 463 -7.50 -8.68 -11.43
C GLY A 463 -7.44 -9.43 -12.78
N GLU A 464 -8.47 -10.23 -13.05
CA GLU A 464 -8.59 -11.01 -14.30
C GLU A 464 -9.64 -10.37 -15.25
N PRO A 465 -9.29 -10.24 -16.55
CA PRO A 465 -8.03 -10.62 -17.17
C PRO A 465 -6.89 -9.66 -16.81
N ALA A 466 -5.73 -10.23 -16.49
CA ALA A 466 -4.54 -9.46 -16.18
C ALA A 466 -3.89 -8.91 -17.47
N HIS A 467 -4.41 -7.81 -18.01
CA HIS A 467 -4.03 -7.26 -19.31
C HIS A 467 -2.52 -7.04 -19.46
N LEU A 468 -1.83 -6.57 -18.40
CA LEU A 468 -0.38 -6.39 -18.41
C LEU A 468 0.38 -7.71 -18.65
N MET A 469 -0.19 -8.86 -18.29
CA MET A 469 0.40 -10.18 -18.51
C MET A 469 0.51 -10.52 -20.00
N PHE A 470 -0.46 -10.08 -20.78
CA PHE A 470 -0.50 -10.27 -22.23
C PHE A 470 0.34 -9.24 -23.00
N ILE A 471 0.72 -8.14 -22.33
CA ILE A 471 1.64 -7.12 -22.86
C ILE A 471 3.09 -7.52 -22.62
N ASP A 472 3.47 -7.81 -21.38
CA ASP A 472 4.77 -8.35 -21.01
C ASP A 472 4.79 -8.90 -19.56
N LYS A 473 4.52 -10.21 -19.40
CA LYS A 473 4.52 -10.91 -18.13
C LYS A 473 5.82 -10.69 -17.33
N LEU A 474 6.98 -10.84 -17.98
CA LEU A 474 8.27 -10.72 -17.30
C LEU A 474 8.56 -9.31 -16.79
N TYR A 475 8.06 -8.28 -17.48
CA TYR A 475 8.31 -6.90 -17.11
C TYR A 475 7.45 -6.45 -15.92
N HIS A 476 6.17 -6.86 -15.93
CA HIS A 476 5.16 -6.30 -15.04
C HIS A 476 4.85 -7.15 -13.79
N PHE A 477 5.22 -8.43 -13.75
CA PHE A 477 4.86 -9.34 -12.68
C PHE A 477 6.07 -9.90 -11.92
N GLU A 478 5.86 -10.23 -10.66
CA GLU A 478 6.82 -10.97 -9.86
C GLU A 478 6.78 -12.45 -10.21
N LEU A 479 7.92 -12.99 -10.62
CA LEU A 479 8.04 -14.36 -11.12
C LEU A 479 9.10 -15.14 -10.35
N GLY A 480 8.81 -16.41 -10.13
CA GLY A 480 9.80 -17.40 -9.73
C GLY A 480 10.79 -17.72 -10.86
N ASP A 481 11.82 -18.48 -10.54
CA ASP A 481 12.85 -18.91 -11.50
C ASP A 481 12.29 -19.82 -12.61
N ASP A 482 11.21 -20.52 -12.33
CA ASP A 482 10.44 -21.32 -13.25
C ASP A 482 9.45 -20.53 -14.14
N GLY A 483 9.32 -19.23 -13.89
CA GLY A 483 8.38 -18.33 -14.55
C GLY A 483 6.96 -18.40 -13.99
N ALA A 484 6.73 -19.10 -12.87
CA ALA A 484 5.46 -19.05 -12.16
C ALA A 484 5.25 -17.68 -11.53
N LEU A 485 4.01 -17.23 -11.44
CA LEU A 485 3.65 -15.99 -10.73
C LEU A 485 3.85 -16.18 -9.23
N LEU A 486 4.43 -15.20 -8.56
CA LEU A 486 4.43 -15.14 -7.11
C LEU A 486 3.05 -14.75 -6.60
N ASN A 487 2.78 -15.12 -5.34
CA ASN A 487 1.47 -14.94 -4.70
C ASN A 487 1.59 -14.53 -3.24
N TRP A 488 2.25 -13.42 -2.99
CA TRP A 488 2.35 -12.81 -1.66
C TRP A 488 1.13 -11.94 -1.31
N SER A 489 0.31 -11.61 -2.30
CA SER A 489 -1.00 -10.98 -2.10
C SER A 489 -2.05 -11.97 -1.59
N GLY A 490 -1.86 -13.28 -1.78
CA GLY A 490 -2.85 -14.31 -1.47
C GLY A 490 -3.89 -14.52 -2.57
N VAL A 491 -3.91 -13.67 -3.60
CA VAL A 491 -4.87 -13.72 -4.72
C VAL A 491 -4.21 -13.96 -6.09
N GLY A 492 -2.86 -14.05 -6.13
CA GLY A 492 -2.08 -14.23 -7.34
C GLY A 492 -1.76 -12.91 -8.06
N ASN A 493 -1.05 -13.02 -9.19
CA ASN A 493 -0.77 -11.88 -10.08
C ASN A 493 -0.05 -10.69 -9.41
N ASP A 494 0.89 -10.96 -8.50
CA ASP A 494 1.67 -9.92 -7.83
C ASP A 494 2.43 -9.07 -8.85
N LEU A 495 2.23 -7.74 -8.81
CA LEU A 495 2.89 -6.80 -9.71
C LEU A 495 4.32 -6.49 -9.27
N ARG A 496 5.23 -6.38 -10.24
CA ARG A 496 6.58 -5.89 -10.04
C ARG A 496 6.60 -4.35 -10.04
N CYS A 497 6.11 -3.75 -8.96
CA CYS A 497 5.92 -2.30 -8.84
C CYS A 497 7.22 -1.50 -9.03
N ARG A 498 8.40 -2.11 -8.76
CA ARG A 498 9.71 -1.48 -8.93
C ARG A 498 10.21 -1.40 -10.39
N SER A 499 9.60 -2.12 -11.34
CA SER A 499 9.90 -1.95 -12.78
C SER A 499 9.54 -0.53 -13.22
N ALA A 500 10.43 0.14 -13.96
CA ALA A 500 10.32 1.57 -14.24
C ALA A 500 8.99 2.00 -14.86
N MET A 501 8.48 1.24 -15.85
CA MET A 501 7.19 1.57 -16.49
C MET A 501 5.97 1.07 -15.71
N THR A 502 6.10 0.02 -14.86
CA THR A 502 5.03 -0.35 -13.92
C THR A 502 4.87 0.74 -12.86
N LYS A 503 5.97 1.21 -12.27
CA LYS A 503 5.97 2.34 -11.34
C LYS A 503 5.41 3.62 -11.99
N ARG A 504 5.81 3.90 -13.24
CA ARG A 504 5.27 5.02 -14.00
C ARG A 504 3.76 4.90 -14.19
N LEU A 505 3.25 3.72 -14.56
CA LEU A 505 1.81 3.47 -14.69
C LEU A 505 1.07 3.79 -13.38
N ILE A 506 1.62 3.35 -12.25
CA ILE A 506 1.08 3.63 -10.91
C ILE A 506 1.01 5.16 -10.67
N ILE A 507 2.13 5.85 -10.83
CA ILE A 507 2.21 7.30 -10.58
C ILE A 507 1.31 8.08 -11.55
N ASP A 508 1.34 7.77 -12.84
CA ASP A 508 0.54 8.44 -13.87
C ASP A 508 -0.96 8.27 -13.61
N SER A 509 -1.39 7.07 -13.17
CA SER A 509 -2.80 6.82 -12.84
C SER A 509 -3.25 7.57 -11.57
N LEU A 510 -2.42 7.63 -10.54
CA LEU A 510 -2.71 8.39 -9.32
C LEU A 510 -2.80 9.91 -9.59
N VAL A 511 -1.86 10.44 -10.38
CA VAL A 511 -1.89 11.84 -10.84
C VAL A 511 -3.17 12.10 -11.66
N HIS A 512 -3.53 11.18 -12.56
CA HIS A 512 -4.78 11.29 -13.33
C HIS A 512 -6.02 11.34 -12.42
N LEU A 513 -6.08 10.50 -11.39
CA LEU A 513 -7.21 10.49 -10.44
C LEU A 513 -7.32 11.82 -9.69
N ILE A 514 -6.22 12.43 -9.29
CA ILE A 514 -6.21 13.78 -8.69
C ILE A 514 -6.67 14.83 -9.73
N GLU A 515 -6.07 14.82 -10.92
CA GLU A 515 -6.29 15.88 -11.91
C GLU A 515 -7.67 15.82 -12.55
N ALA A 516 -8.11 14.64 -12.96
CA ALA A 516 -9.38 14.46 -13.65
C ALA A 516 -10.58 14.44 -12.72
N TYR A 517 -10.43 13.95 -11.49
CA TYR A 517 -11.58 13.74 -10.60
C TYR A 517 -11.55 14.59 -9.33
N GLY A 518 -10.41 15.22 -8.98
CA GLY A 518 -10.28 16.03 -7.76
C GLY A 518 -10.14 15.21 -6.47
N VAL A 519 -9.66 13.96 -6.57
CA VAL A 519 -9.47 13.07 -5.41
C VAL A 519 -8.46 13.68 -4.43
N ASP A 520 -8.70 13.53 -3.12
CA ASP A 520 -7.91 14.16 -2.05
C ASP A 520 -6.85 13.27 -1.46
N GLY A 521 -6.96 11.96 -1.68
CA GLY A 521 -5.99 11.02 -1.12
C GLY A 521 -6.19 9.60 -1.58
N PHE A 522 -5.30 8.74 -1.09
CA PHE A 522 -5.27 7.31 -1.43
C PHE A 522 -4.95 6.46 -0.20
N ARG A 523 -5.60 5.29 -0.12
CA ARG A 523 -5.20 4.18 0.75
C ARG A 523 -4.64 3.08 -0.15
N PHE A 524 -3.41 2.67 0.12
CA PHE A 524 -2.72 1.63 -0.67
C PHE A 524 -2.92 0.27 -0.03
N ASP A 525 -3.64 -0.59 -0.75
CA ASP A 525 -3.87 -1.99 -0.41
C ASP A 525 -2.55 -2.76 -0.38
N LEU A 526 -2.34 -3.63 0.63
CA LEU A 526 -1.13 -4.45 0.82
C LEU A 526 0.16 -3.69 0.48
N ALA A 527 0.35 -2.50 1.03
CA ALA A 527 1.43 -1.57 0.69
C ALA A 527 2.84 -2.15 0.85
N GLU A 528 2.99 -3.21 1.67
CA GLU A 528 4.24 -3.96 1.81
C GLU A 528 4.74 -4.52 0.47
N LEU A 529 3.83 -4.99 -0.40
CA LEU A 529 4.18 -5.54 -1.72
C LEU A 529 4.60 -4.46 -2.71
N ILE A 530 4.08 -3.24 -2.58
CA ILE A 530 4.50 -2.08 -3.37
C ILE A 530 5.92 -1.68 -2.98
N GLY A 531 6.22 -1.71 -1.68
CA GLY A 531 7.52 -1.43 -1.10
C GLY A 531 7.77 0.06 -0.80
N VAL A 532 8.50 0.30 0.31
CA VAL A 532 8.76 1.66 0.84
C VAL A 532 9.40 2.58 -0.21
N GLY A 533 10.34 2.08 -1.02
CA GLY A 533 11.01 2.87 -2.05
C GLY A 533 10.04 3.41 -3.10
N VAL A 534 9.14 2.57 -3.61
CA VAL A 534 8.13 2.98 -4.60
C VAL A 534 7.10 3.93 -3.96
N LEU A 535 6.65 3.63 -2.74
CA LEU A 535 5.73 4.50 -1.99
C LEU A 535 6.32 5.90 -1.76
N SER A 536 7.62 6.02 -1.45
CA SER A 536 8.29 7.32 -1.29
C SER A 536 8.35 8.10 -2.61
N GLU A 537 8.60 7.44 -3.74
CA GLU A 537 8.56 8.09 -5.06
C GLU A 537 7.14 8.55 -5.42
N ILE A 538 6.12 7.74 -5.09
CA ILE A 538 4.71 8.11 -5.22
C ILE A 538 4.41 9.36 -4.38
N GLU A 539 4.80 9.39 -3.11
CA GLU A 539 4.62 10.55 -2.24
C GLU A 539 5.20 11.83 -2.86
N VAL A 540 6.46 11.76 -3.31
CA VAL A 540 7.13 12.90 -3.95
C VAL A 540 6.38 13.37 -5.20
N ALA A 541 5.91 12.44 -6.03
CA ALA A 541 5.19 12.77 -7.25
C ALA A 541 3.82 13.42 -6.96
N LEU A 542 3.06 12.83 -6.04
CA LEU A 542 1.71 13.31 -5.71
C LEU A 542 1.73 14.66 -5.00
N LYS A 543 2.66 14.90 -4.07
CA LYS A 543 2.80 16.18 -3.38
C LYS A 543 3.17 17.34 -4.31
N LYS A 544 3.77 17.08 -5.49
CA LYS A 544 3.97 18.11 -6.53
C LYS A 544 2.66 18.58 -7.16
N VAL A 545 1.67 17.69 -7.27
CA VAL A 545 0.36 17.96 -7.88
C VAL A 545 -0.64 18.46 -6.84
N LYS A 546 -0.65 17.85 -5.65
CA LYS A 546 -1.53 18.14 -4.52
C LYS A 546 -0.72 18.08 -3.21
N PRO A 547 -0.18 19.22 -2.73
CA PRO A 547 0.69 19.25 -1.55
C PRO A 547 0.03 18.73 -0.25
N ASP A 548 -1.30 18.82 -0.15
CA ASP A 548 -2.13 18.38 0.96
C ASP A 548 -2.75 16.99 0.74
N VAL A 549 -2.23 16.18 -0.19
CA VAL A 549 -2.70 14.83 -0.49
C VAL A 549 -2.64 13.94 0.75
N ILE A 550 -3.72 13.19 1.01
CA ILE A 550 -3.80 12.20 2.09
C ILE A 550 -3.24 10.88 1.58
N LEU A 551 -2.30 10.28 2.32
CA LEU A 551 -1.66 9.01 1.97
C LEU A 551 -1.77 8.02 3.13
N PHE A 552 -2.62 7.01 2.96
CA PHE A 552 -2.77 5.91 3.89
C PHE A 552 -2.15 4.64 3.31
N ALA A 553 -1.59 3.82 4.16
CA ALA A 553 -1.05 2.51 3.81
C ALA A 553 -1.70 1.42 4.65
N GLU A 554 -2.07 0.33 4.01
CA GLU A 554 -2.20 -0.94 4.67
C GLU A 554 -0.80 -1.56 4.75
N PRO A 555 -0.13 -1.54 5.93
CA PRO A 555 1.31 -1.73 5.97
C PRO A 555 1.77 -3.18 5.98
N TRP A 556 0.92 -4.15 5.67
CA TRP A 556 1.22 -5.58 5.70
C TRP A 556 0.94 -6.28 4.38
N SER A 557 1.39 -7.52 4.30
CA SER A 557 1.03 -8.56 3.34
C SER A 557 1.33 -9.93 3.95
N PHE A 558 1.11 -11.02 3.21
CA PHE A 558 1.58 -12.34 3.65
C PHE A 558 3.11 -12.48 3.69
N ARG A 559 3.85 -11.51 3.16
CA ARG A 559 5.31 -11.47 3.18
C ARG A 559 5.88 -10.76 4.40
N GLY A 560 5.22 -9.73 4.92
CA GLY A 560 5.73 -8.95 6.03
C GLY A 560 4.92 -7.72 6.40
N HIS A 561 5.52 -6.83 7.23
CA HIS A 561 4.92 -5.61 7.75
C HIS A 561 5.92 -4.45 7.70
N ILE A 562 5.51 -3.27 7.22
CA ILE A 562 6.40 -2.12 6.97
C ILE A 562 6.00 -0.83 7.69
N ALA A 563 5.10 -0.87 8.68
CA ALA A 563 4.69 0.37 9.37
C ALA A 563 5.87 1.11 9.99
N ASP A 564 6.84 0.39 10.58
CA ASP A 564 8.07 0.96 11.11
C ASP A 564 8.93 1.64 10.05
N ALA A 565 9.02 1.05 8.86
CA ALA A 565 9.75 1.60 7.72
C ALA A 565 9.05 2.81 7.08
N LEU A 566 7.74 2.95 7.25
CA LEU A 566 6.96 4.10 6.78
C LEU A 566 7.02 5.31 7.72
N ARG A 567 7.47 5.16 8.97
CA ARG A 567 7.55 6.26 9.95
C ARG A 567 8.26 7.54 9.48
N PRO A 568 9.35 7.50 8.68
CA PRO A 568 10.02 8.71 8.18
C PRO A 568 9.35 9.32 6.93
N THR A 569 8.30 8.70 6.42
CA THR A 569 7.56 9.14 5.24
C THR A 569 6.34 9.98 5.62
N GLY A 570 5.69 10.57 4.62
CA GLY A 570 4.40 11.23 4.77
C GLY A 570 3.21 10.28 4.67
N PHE A 571 3.37 8.98 4.92
CA PHE A 571 2.28 8.02 5.01
C PHE A 571 1.79 7.87 6.44
N ALA A 572 0.47 7.78 6.62
CA ALA A 572 -0.14 7.21 7.80
C ALA A 572 -0.49 5.74 7.54
N SER A 573 -0.34 4.91 8.56
CA SER A 573 -0.58 3.46 8.45
C SER A 573 -1.85 3.05 9.19
N TRP A 574 -2.62 2.13 8.60
CA TRP A 574 -3.68 1.43 9.30
C TRP A 574 -3.10 0.64 10.47
N ASN A 575 -3.65 0.83 11.67
CA ASN A 575 -3.14 0.24 12.90
C ASN A 575 -3.89 -1.05 13.26
N ASP A 576 -3.42 -2.17 12.71
CA ASP A 576 -3.97 -3.50 12.98
C ASP A 576 -3.79 -3.92 14.44
N GLY A 577 -2.69 -3.52 15.08
CA GLY A 577 -2.45 -3.73 16.49
C GLY A 577 -3.52 -3.07 17.37
N TYR A 578 -3.93 -1.83 17.00
CA TYR A 578 -5.02 -1.12 17.65
C TYR A 578 -6.35 -1.87 17.49
N ARG A 579 -6.68 -2.25 16.24
CA ARG A 579 -7.90 -3.01 15.92
C ARG A 579 -8.01 -4.29 16.75
N ASN A 580 -6.97 -5.10 16.72
CA ASN A 580 -6.96 -6.40 17.39
C ASN A 580 -7.04 -6.24 18.92
N PHE A 581 -6.29 -5.28 19.47
CA PHE A 581 -6.30 -5.01 20.89
C PHE A 581 -7.68 -4.57 21.39
N LEU A 582 -8.36 -3.64 20.68
CA LEU A 582 -9.67 -3.16 21.15
C LEU A 582 -10.74 -4.25 21.10
N ARG A 583 -10.72 -5.13 20.09
CA ARG A 583 -11.62 -6.29 20.03
C ARG A 583 -11.54 -7.17 21.28
N ASP A 584 -10.34 -7.33 21.82
CA ASP A 584 -10.11 -8.09 23.04
C ASP A 584 -10.37 -7.25 24.30
N TYR A 585 -9.92 -6.01 24.32
CA TYR A 585 -10.02 -5.12 25.49
C TYR A 585 -11.46 -4.90 25.96
N VAL A 586 -12.40 -4.63 25.06
CA VAL A 586 -13.81 -4.42 25.44
C VAL A 586 -14.49 -5.68 25.97
N ARG A 587 -13.84 -6.84 25.83
CA ARG A 587 -14.22 -8.13 26.43
C ARG A 587 -13.41 -8.43 27.70
N ALA A 588 -12.77 -7.41 28.26
CA ALA A 588 -11.90 -7.48 29.43
C ALA A 588 -10.62 -8.34 29.26
N ASN A 589 -10.15 -8.51 28.01
CA ASN A 589 -8.91 -9.21 27.67
C ASN A 589 -7.86 -8.20 27.18
N GLY A 590 -7.20 -7.51 28.10
CA GLY A 590 -6.17 -6.52 27.75
C GLY A 590 -5.72 -5.73 28.97
N ALA A 591 -4.48 -5.29 28.99
CA ALA A 591 -3.88 -4.55 30.07
C ALA A 591 -3.99 -3.03 29.88
N ALA A 592 -4.06 -2.28 30.98
CA ALA A 592 -4.19 -0.83 31.00
C ALA A 592 -3.01 -0.11 30.34
N ASP A 593 -1.77 -0.60 30.52
CA ASP A 593 -0.55 -0.06 29.90
C ASP A 593 -0.58 -0.16 28.37
N LYS A 594 -1.12 -1.24 27.83
CA LYS A 594 -1.31 -1.41 26.39
C LYS A 594 -2.38 -0.46 25.84
N LEU A 595 -3.47 -0.24 26.60
CA LEU A 595 -4.47 0.76 26.24
C LEU A 595 -3.88 2.17 26.26
N GLU A 596 -3.08 2.49 27.30
CA GLU A 596 -2.38 3.77 27.41
C GLU A 596 -1.49 4.02 26.17
N TYR A 597 -0.72 3.01 25.73
CA TYR A 597 0.09 3.09 24.51
C TYR A 597 -0.74 3.50 23.29
N PHE A 598 -1.91 2.88 23.10
CA PHE A 598 -2.79 3.18 21.97
C PHE A 598 -3.48 4.53 22.09
N LEU A 599 -3.94 4.92 23.28
CA LEU A 599 -4.53 6.24 23.51
C LEU A 599 -3.53 7.38 23.22
N LYS A 600 -2.25 7.17 23.49
CA LYS A 600 -1.16 8.11 23.21
C LYS A 600 -0.76 8.16 21.73
N GLY A 601 -1.43 7.41 20.83
CA GLY A 601 -1.17 7.41 19.38
C GLY A 601 -0.08 6.45 18.93
N SER A 602 0.09 5.32 19.61
CA SER A 602 1.06 4.28 19.28
C SER A 602 2.50 4.81 19.10
N PRO A 603 3.02 5.63 20.04
CA PRO A 603 4.34 6.24 19.92
C PRO A 603 5.43 5.16 19.92
N TRP A 604 6.63 5.51 19.46
CA TRP A 604 7.87 4.72 19.46
C TRP A 604 7.98 3.63 18.39
N HIS A 605 7.02 2.72 18.28
CA HIS A 605 7.14 1.57 17.36
C HIS A 605 6.36 1.76 16.06
N PHE A 606 5.22 2.46 16.12
CA PHE A 606 4.31 2.55 14.98
C PHE A 606 4.31 3.93 14.31
N ALA A 607 4.37 5.02 15.10
CA ALA A 607 4.27 6.39 14.59
C ALA A 607 5.36 7.32 15.12
N TYR A 608 5.96 8.17 14.26
CA TYR A 608 6.85 9.25 14.68
C TYR A 608 6.10 10.54 15.03
N TRP A 609 4.96 10.76 14.39
CA TRP A 609 4.11 11.93 14.63
C TRP A 609 2.65 11.48 14.80
N PRO A 610 1.83 12.23 15.57
CA PRO A 610 0.53 11.75 16.04
C PRO A 610 -0.46 11.31 14.94
N ALA A 611 -0.57 12.10 13.86
CA ALA A 611 -1.49 11.79 12.78
C ALA A 611 -0.97 10.72 11.78
N GLN A 612 0.08 9.99 12.13
CA GLN A 612 0.64 8.91 11.32
C GLN A 612 -0.03 7.55 11.57
N THR A 613 -0.86 7.43 12.61
CA THR A 613 -1.64 6.23 12.86
C THR A 613 -3.09 6.44 12.47
N VAL A 614 -3.64 5.53 11.64
CA VAL A 614 -5.07 5.43 11.37
C VAL A 614 -5.64 4.38 12.31
N ASN A 615 -6.37 4.85 13.32
CA ASN A 615 -6.97 4.00 14.34
C ASN A 615 -8.34 3.54 13.86
N TYR A 616 -8.56 2.24 13.80
CA TYR A 616 -9.82 1.65 13.36
C TYR A 616 -10.10 0.35 14.12
N THR A 617 -11.32 -0.15 14.04
CA THR A 617 -11.75 -1.39 14.70
C THR A 617 -12.51 -2.33 13.77
N GLU A 618 -12.98 -1.82 12.64
CA GLU A 618 -13.69 -2.54 11.59
C GLU A 618 -13.29 -1.97 10.24
N SER A 619 -13.18 -2.84 9.23
CA SER A 619 -13.03 -2.51 7.81
C SER A 619 -13.95 -3.42 6.98
N HIS A 620 -13.81 -3.39 5.65
CA HIS A 620 -14.49 -4.33 4.75
C HIS A 620 -14.10 -5.78 5.06
N ASP A 621 -12.83 -6.04 5.43
CA ASP A 621 -12.31 -7.35 5.79
C ASP A 621 -12.89 -7.90 7.08
N ASP A 622 -12.79 -9.20 7.23
CA ASP A 622 -13.22 -9.95 8.40
C ASP A 622 -14.73 -9.82 8.67
N ARG A 623 -15.12 -9.98 9.93
CA ARG A 623 -16.45 -9.72 10.45
C ARG A 623 -16.60 -8.24 10.81
N THR A 624 -17.85 -7.78 10.89
CA THR A 624 -18.12 -6.47 11.48
C THR A 624 -17.65 -6.44 12.94
N TRP A 625 -17.41 -5.22 13.45
CA TRP A 625 -17.14 -5.02 14.88
C TRP A 625 -18.13 -5.77 15.76
N LEU A 626 -19.41 -5.58 15.50
CA LEU A 626 -20.49 -6.16 16.29
C LEU A 626 -20.51 -7.69 16.22
N ASP A 627 -20.29 -8.27 15.04
CA ASP A 627 -20.22 -9.72 14.87
C ASP A 627 -18.98 -10.34 15.55
N GLU A 628 -17.90 -9.56 15.71
CA GLU A 628 -16.69 -10.04 16.36
C GLU A 628 -16.78 -9.99 17.88
N ILE A 629 -17.43 -8.94 18.46
CA ILE A 629 -17.46 -8.74 19.92
C ILE A 629 -18.71 -9.29 20.61
N THR A 630 -19.72 -9.72 19.85
CA THR A 630 -21.01 -10.14 20.42
C THR A 630 -20.88 -11.32 21.38
N GLU A 631 -21.73 -11.33 22.38
CA GLU A 631 -21.89 -12.43 23.33
C GLU A 631 -22.65 -13.64 22.73
N ASN A 632 -23.26 -13.47 21.54
CA ASN A 632 -23.95 -14.53 20.85
C ASN A 632 -22.96 -15.62 20.39
N GLY A 633 -23.25 -16.89 20.75
CA GLY A 633 -22.31 -17.99 20.53
C GLY A 633 -22.03 -18.32 19.07
N ASP A 634 -22.93 -17.90 18.15
CA ASP A 634 -22.77 -18.04 16.69
C ASP A 634 -22.03 -16.85 16.02
N LYS A 635 -21.52 -15.91 16.82
CA LYS A 635 -20.93 -14.64 16.37
C LYS A 635 -21.87 -13.78 15.51
N ASN A 636 -23.16 -13.96 15.63
CA ASN A 636 -24.15 -13.17 14.90
C ASN A 636 -24.64 -11.98 15.75
N GLY A 637 -24.10 -10.81 15.48
CA GLY A 637 -24.44 -9.55 16.15
C GLY A 637 -25.74 -8.89 15.67
N PHE A 638 -26.49 -9.50 14.74
CA PHE A 638 -27.70 -8.88 14.18
C PHE A 638 -28.72 -8.47 15.25
N ARG A 639 -28.79 -9.25 16.35
CA ARG A 639 -29.59 -8.94 17.55
C ARG A 639 -28.63 -8.71 18.73
N PRO A 640 -28.09 -7.51 18.90
CA PRO A 640 -27.09 -7.24 19.93
C PRO A 640 -27.72 -7.31 21.32
N THR A 641 -26.92 -7.80 22.27
CA THR A 641 -27.25 -7.69 23.71
C THR A 641 -27.03 -6.27 24.21
N LEU A 642 -27.48 -5.97 25.43
CA LEU A 642 -27.17 -4.68 26.05
C LEU A 642 -25.65 -4.50 26.26
N ASN A 643 -24.92 -5.57 26.58
CA ASN A 643 -23.46 -5.54 26.74
C ASN A 643 -22.76 -5.28 25.39
N ASP A 644 -23.25 -5.85 24.30
CA ASP A 644 -22.72 -5.58 22.96
C ASP A 644 -22.84 -4.09 22.59
N VAL A 645 -23.99 -3.46 22.91
CA VAL A 645 -24.21 -2.03 22.72
C VAL A 645 -23.25 -1.21 23.61
N ARG A 646 -23.11 -1.55 24.89
CA ARG A 646 -22.19 -0.86 25.81
C ARG A 646 -20.73 -1.00 25.36
N ARG A 647 -20.28 -2.18 24.94
CA ARG A 647 -18.94 -2.41 24.37
C ARG A 647 -18.70 -1.58 23.11
N THR A 648 -19.73 -1.39 22.29
CA THR A 648 -19.64 -0.53 21.11
C THR A 648 -19.50 0.95 21.49
N HIS A 649 -20.22 1.39 22.54
CA HIS A 649 -20.04 2.75 23.09
C HIS A 649 -18.66 2.93 23.72
N LEU A 650 -18.12 1.94 24.44
CA LEU A 650 -16.75 1.97 24.96
C LEU A 650 -15.73 2.08 23.83
N MET A 651 -15.90 1.28 22.78
CA MET A 651 -15.03 1.35 21.59
C MET A 651 -15.05 2.75 20.99
N ALA A 652 -16.22 3.35 20.79
CA ALA A 652 -16.34 4.69 20.25
C ALA A 652 -15.64 5.73 21.13
N ALA A 653 -15.84 5.64 22.45
CA ALA A 653 -15.20 6.51 23.42
C ALA A 653 -13.66 6.41 23.36
N ILE A 654 -13.11 5.19 23.30
CA ILE A 654 -11.67 4.94 23.18
C ILE A 654 -11.15 5.44 21.82
N LEU A 655 -11.83 5.09 20.73
CA LEU A 655 -11.41 5.46 19.36
C LEU A 655 -11.31 6.99 19.21
N PHE A 656 -12.33 7.72 19.64
CA PHE A 656 -12.36 9.17 19.49
C PHE A 656 -11.54 9.94 20.55
N SER A 657 -11.15 9.28 21.64
CA SER A 657 -10.21 9.83 22.64
C SER A 657 -8.75 9.50 22.29
N SER A 658 -8.48 8.57 21.42
CA SER A 658 -7.11 8.20 21.00
C SER A 658 -6.49 9.27 20.11
N ILE A 659 -5.21 9.54 20.33
CA ILE A 659 -4.39 10.34 19.39
C ILE A 659 -4.24 9.55 18.09
N GLY A 660 -4.27 10.23 16.95
CA GLY A 660 -4.23 9.64 15.60
C GLY A 660 -5.46 10.01 14.78
N ILE A 661 -5.59 9.41 13.61
CA ILE A 661 -6.74 9.61 12.71
C ILE A 661 -7.76 8.51 13.01
N PRO A 662 -8.93 8.82 13.57
CA PRO A 662 -9.97 7.82 13.77
C PRO A 662 -10.66 7.50 12.44
N MET A 663 -10.87 6.22 12.19
CA MET A 663 -11.64 5.72 11.05
C MET A 663 -12.71 4.73 11.54
N VAL A 664 -13.92 4.88 11.01
CA VAL A 664 -15.04 3.96 11.25
C VAL A 664 -15.46 3.31 9.94
N SER A 665 -16.01 2.10 10.00
CA SER A 665 -16.64 1.49 8.84
C SER A 665 -18.09 1.97 8.71
N ALA A 666 -18.57 2.20 7.49
CA ALA A 666 -19.94 2.66 7.25
C ALA A 666 -20.96 1.68 7.86
N GLY A 667 -21.81 2.21 8.74
CA GLY A 667 -22.79 1.44 9.47
C GLY A 667 -22.37 0.93 10.85
N GLN A 668 -21.11 1.05 11.21
CA GLN A 668 -20.61 0.68 12.53
C GLN A 668 -21.29 1.49 13.65
N ASP A 669 -21.55 2.76 13.38
CA ASP A 669 -22.21 3.72 14.25
C ASP A 669 -23.71 3.42 14.51
N PHE A 670 -24.32 2.53 13.72
CA PHE A 670 -25.67 2.01 13.96
C PHE A 670 -25.74 0.50 14.00
N LEU A 671 -24.65 -0.12 14.52
CA LEU A 671 -24.59 -1.53 14.85
C LEU A 671 -24.79 -2.46 13.64
N ARG A 672 -24.07 -2.18 12.52
CA ARG A 672 -24.03 -3.06 11.34
C ARG A 672 -23.64 -4.47 11.74
N SER A 673 -24.29 -5.47 11.15
CA SER A 673 -23.95 -6.88 11.27
C SER A 673 -24.06 -7.53 9.90
N LYS A 674 -23.10 -8.38 9.58
CA LYS A 674 -23.09 -9.26 8.39
C LYS A 674 -23.53 -10.70 8.82
N HIS A 675 -24.34 -10.81 9.87
CA HIS A 675 -24.83 -12.07 10.43
C HIS A 675 -23.72 -13.07 10.83
N GLY A 676 -22.56 -12.57 11.25
CA GLY A 676 -21.40 -13.37 11.64
C GLY A 676 -20.59 -13.92 10.47
N VAL A 677 -20.94 -13.58 9.23
CA VAL A 677 -20.23 -14.05 8.04
C VAL A 677 -18.91 -13.28 7.88
N ASN A 678 -17.83 -14.03 7.66
CA ASN A 678 -16.50 -13.51 7.43
C ASN A 678 -16.27 -13.26 5.93
N ASN A 679 -15.50 -12.23 5.57
CA ASN A 679 -15.05 -11.95 4.19
C ASN A 679 -16.16 -12.03 3.12
N THR A 680 -17.06 -11.05 3.14
CA THR A 680 -18.28 -11.01 2.34
C THR A 680 -18.12 -10.41 0.94
N TYR A 681 -16.95 -10.55 0.29
CA TYR A 681 -16.56 -9.85 -0.94
C TYR A 681 -17.52 -10.04 -2.14
N LEU A 682 -18.32 -11.12 -2.17
CA LEU A 682 -19.36 -11.38 -3.20
C LEU A 682 -20.80 -11.26 -2.68
N ARG A 683 -20.97 -10.78 -1.45
CA ARG A 683 -22.25 -10.80 -0.74
C ARG A 683 -22.86 -9.42 -0.58
N GLY A 684 -23.28 -8.81 -1.70
CA GLY A 684 -23.96 -7.51 -1.69
C GLY A 684 -25.21 -7.46 -0.79
N ASP A 685 -25.88 -8.59 -0.63
CA ASP A 685 -27.02 -8.75 0.28
C ASP A 685 -26.64 -8.53 1.76
N LEU A 686 -25.42 -8.91 2.17
CA LEU A 686 -24.92 -8.73 3.53
C LEU A 686 -24.20 -7.40 3.73
N ASN A 687 -23.59 -6.88 2.65
CA ASN A 687 -22.81 -5.66 2.71
C ASN A 687 -23.68 -4.40 2.63
N ALA A 688 -24.81 -4.42 1.91
CA ALA A 688 -25.70 -3.28 1.76
C ALA A 688 -26.19 -2.74 3.12
N LEU A 689 -26.10 -1.42 3.31
CA LEU A 689 -26.48 -0.79 4.57
C LEU A 689 -27.98 -0.83 4.81
N ASP A 690 -28.41 -1.42 5.93
CA ASP A 690 -29.81 -1.39 6.35
C ASP A 690 -30.13 -0.11 7.14
N TYR A 691 -30.61 0.93 6.48
CA TYR A 691 -30.97 2.22 7.09
C TYR A 691 -32.15 2.11 8.07
N ARG A 692 -32.87 0.97 8.16
CA ARG A 692 -33.83 0.72 9.24
C ARG A 692 -33.12 0.57 10.58
N ARG A 693 -31.91 0.02 10.57
CA ARG A 693 -31.07 -0.07 11.78
C ARG A 693 -30.62 1.31 12.27
N LEU A 694 -30.33 2.24 11.37
CA LEU A 694 -30.01 3.64 11.72
C LEU A 694 -31.15 4.28 12.54
N ARG A 695 -32.41 4.00 12.17
CA ARG A 695 -33.59 4.46 12.95
C ARG A 695 -33.72 3.70 14.28
N ARG A 696 -33.51 2.38 14.26
CA ARG A 696 -33.63 1.53 15.46
C ARG A 696 -32.58 1.84 16.53
N TYR A 697 -31.36 2.13 16.10
CA TYR A 697 -30.20 2.41 16.95
C TYR A 697 -29.75 3.89 16.85
N ALA A 698 -30.72 4.79 16.69
CA ALA A 698 -30.45 6.23 16.54
C ALA A 698 -29.65 6.81 17.71
N GLY A 699 -29.82 6.26 18.93
CA GLY A 699 -29.06 6.66 20.10
C GLY A 699 -27.55 6.33 19.99
N THR A 700 -27.18 5.17 19.43
CA THR A 700 -25.77 4.81 19.17
C THR A 700 -25.19 5.70 18.08
N HIS A 701 -25.92 5.93 16.97
CA HIS A 701 -25.48 6.88 15.94
C HIS A 701 -25.26 8.30 16.52
N ALA A 702 -26.20 8.80 17.32
CA ALA A 702 -26.05 10.11 17.97
C ALA A 702 -24.80 10.15 18.88
N TYR A 703 -24.56 9.07 19.63
CA TYR A 703 -23.38 8.97 20.51
C TYR A 703 -22.06 9.07 19.72
N PHE A 704 -21.94 8.39 18.59
CA PHE A 704 -20.79 8.54 17.70
C PHE A 704 -20.67 9.96 17.15
N ALA A 705 -21.78 10.53 16.69
CA ALA A 705 -21.79 11.89 16.15
C ALA A 705 -21.35 12.94 17.18
N GLU A 706 -21.79 12.79 18.43
CA GLU A 706 -21.40 13.67 19.55
C GLU A 706 -19.91 13.55 19.91
N TRP A 707 -19.34 12.33 19.90
CA TRP A 707 -17.91 12.11 20.05
C TRP A 707 -17.10 12.79 18.94
N ILE A 708 -17.53 12.64 17.70
CA ILE A 708 -16.90 13.29 16.54
C ILE A 708 -16.98 14.81 16.65
N ALA A 709 -18.16 15.35 17.01
CA ALA A 709 -18.36 16.77 17.22
C ALA A 709 -17.47 17.30 18.35
N PHE A 710 -17.38 16.60 19.49
CA PHE A 710 -16.49 16.95 20.59
C PHE A 710 -15.03 16.95 20.12
N ARG A 711 -14.57 15.85 19.50
CA ARG A 711 -13.18 15.74 19.02
C ARG A 711 -12.82 16.91 18.08
N ARG A 712 -13.72 17.31 17.18
CA ARG A 712 -13.52 18.40 16.22
C ARG A 712 -13.72 19.80 16.82
N SER A 713 -14.22 19.90 18.04
CA SER A 713 -14.42 21.18 18.74
C SER A 713 -13.11 21.74 19.30
N GLN A 714 -13.16 22.99 19.82
CA GLN A 714 -12.05 23.61 20.54
C GLN A 714 -11.77 22.85 21.86
N ALA A 715 -12.79 22.30 22.50
CA ALA A 715 -12.63 21.50 23.73
C ALA A 715 -11.86 20.20 23.47
N GLY A 716 -12.03 19.57 22.31
CA GLY A 716 -11.34 18.34 21.90
C GLY A 716 -9.96 18.55 21.27
N ARG A 717 -9.41 19.79 21.25
CA ARG A 717 -8.14 20.07 20.55
C ARG A 717 -6.96 19.22 21.02
N HIS A 718 -6.94 18.80 22.28
CA HIS A 718 -5.88 17.98 22.86
C HIS A 718 -5.88 16.53 22.33
N LEU A 719 -6.92 16.12 21.60
CA LEU A 719 -7.01 14.82 20.93
C LEU A 719 -6.51 14.88 19.46
N ARG A 720 -6.22 16.10 18.95
CA ARG A 720 -5.88 16.38 17.55
C ARG A 720 -4.50 17.01 17.47
N LEU A 721 -3.46 16.21 17.72
CA LEU A 721 -2.08 16.66 17.75
C LEU A 721 -1.42 16.43 16.40
N TRP A 722 -0.65 17.41 15.91
CA TRP A 722 0.23 17.28 14.76
C TRP A 722 1.65 16.92 15.17
N THR A 723 2.16 17.52 16.22
CA THR A 723 3.51 17.27 16.75
C THR A 723 3.45 16.42 18.00
N ARG A 724 4.51 15.68 18.27
CA ARG A 724 4.65 14.88 19.50
C ARG A 724 4.63 15.84 20.70
N PRO A 725 3.77 15.60 21.70
CA PRO A 725 3.70 16.44 22.88
C PRO A 725 4.90 16.19 23.81
N SER A 726 5.03 17.03 24.87
CA SER A 726 5.99 16.83 25.95
C SER A 726 5.77 15.50 26.70
N GLU A 727 6.79 15.01 27.39
CA GLU A 727 6.67 13.78 28.19
C GLU A 727 5.61 13.90 29.28
N GLY A 728 5.45 15.10 29.89
CA GLY A 728 4.47 15.37 30.93
C GLY A 728 3.04 15.62 30.44
N PHE A 729 2.80 15.63 29.13
CA PHE A 729 1.47 15.89 28.57
C PHE A 729 0.43 14.85 28.96
N PHE A 730 0.83 13.61 29.17
CA PHE A 730 -0.05 12.54 29.60
C PHE A 730 0.27 12.09 31.03
N GLN A 731 -0.78 11.89 31.81
CA GLN A 731 -0.67 11.26 33.12
C GLN A 731 -1.70 10.13 33.23
N ALA A 732 -1.22 8.89 33.39
CA ALA A 732 -2.04 7.70 33.42
C ALA A 732 -2.16 7.10 34.82
N PHE A 733 -3.32 6.51 35.11
CA PHE A 733 -3.65 5.82 36.35
C PHE A 733 -4.34 4.50 36.02
N ALA A 734 -3.66 3.40 36.27
CA ALA A 734 -4.26 2.07 36.14
C ALA A 734 -5.16 1.76 37.34
N GLY A 735 -6.30 1.12 37.05
CA GLY A 735 -7.15 0.60 38.12
C GLY A 735 -6.54 -0.62 38.82
N PRO A 736 -7.08 -0.98 39.99
CA PRO A 736 -6.57 -2.11 40.79
C PRO A 736 -6.70 -3.45 40.10
N ASP A 737 -7.57 -3.56 39.07
CA ASP A 737 -7.81 -4.72 38.25
C ASP A 737 -6.75 -4.90 37.10
N GLY A 738 -5.86 -3.90 36.89
CA GLY A 738 -4.83 -3.86 35.85
C GLY A 738 -5.39 -3.69 34.42
N ARG A 739 -6.68 -3.42 34.25
CA ARG A 739 -7.37 -3.27 32.96
C ARG A 739 -8.05 -1.93 32.80
N SER A 740 -8.75 -1.45 33.84
CA SER A 740 -9.33 -0.11 33.83
C SER A 740 -8.24 0.96 33.85
N LEU A 741 -8.51 2.12 33.25
CA LEU A 741 -7.54 3.19 33.05
C LEU A 741 -8.22 4.55 33.16
N ALA A 742 -7.54 5.49 33.84
CA ALA A 742 -7.81 6.92 33.73
C ALA A 742 -6.59 7.62 33.13
N LEU A 743 -6.80 8.53 32.17
CA LEU A 743 -5.76 9.26 31.46
C LEU A 743 -6.08 10.75 31.43
N VAL A 744 -5.16 11.57 31.95
CA VAL A 744 -5.20 13.03 31.82
C VAL A 744 -4.40 13.45 30.59
N TYR A 745 -5.00 14.25 29.72
CA TYR A 745 -4.36 14.91 28.59
C TYR A 745 -4.03 16.35 28.98
N ASN A 746 -2.88 16.86 28.52
CA ASN A 746 -2.33 18.14 28.86
C ASN A 746 -2.11 18.29 30.41
N ALA A 747 -1.65 17.20 31.02
CA ALA A 747 -1.45 17.16 32.48
C ALA A 747 -0.46 18.21 32.97
N ASP A 748 0.60 18.48 32.20
CA ASP A 748 1.63 19.48 32.48
C ASP A 748 1.21 20.92 32.13
N GLY A 749 0.05 21.12 31.50
CA GLY A 749 -0.42 22.43 31.06
C GLY A 749 0.36 23.07 29.91
N SER A 750 1.23 22.31 29.23
CA SER A 750 2.08 22.80 28.10
C SER A 750 1.26 23.35 26.93
N ALA A 751 0.03 22.85 26.75
CA ALA A 751 -0.90 23.31 25.71
C ALA A 751 -2.04 24.22 26.19
N GLY A 752 -1.77 24.98 27.32
CA GLY A 752 -2.72 25.91 27.90
C GLY A 752 -3.44 25.36 29.15
N PRO A 753 -4.40 26.10 29.70
CA PRO A 753 -4.99 25.78 31.01
C PRO A 753 -5.94 24.58 30.96
N GLN A 754 -6.60 24.32 29.82
CA GLN A 754 -7.58 23.28 29.69
C GLN A 754 -6.92 21.88 29.75
N LYS A 755 -7.55 20.99 30.50
CA LYS A 755 -7.18 19.57 30.57
C LYS A 755 -8.37 18.69 30.20
N LEU A 756 -8.09 17.45 29.74
CA LEU A 756 -9.10 16.40 29.58
C LEU A 756 -8.76 15.25 30.52
N LEU A 757 -9.76 14.68 31.17
CA LEU A 757 -9.66 13.41 31.89
C LEU A 757 -10.58 12.41 31.21
N PHE A 758 -10.03 11.30 30.76
CA PHE A 758 -10.77 10.18 30.17
C PHE A 758 -10.58 8.95 31.07
N ALA A 759 -11.66 8.31 31.47
CA ALA A 759 -11.59 7.06 32.21
C ALA A 759 -12.44 5.99 31.58
N VAL A 760 -12.01 4.72 31.66
CA VAL A 760 -12.67 3.58 31.04
C VAL A 760 -12.52 2.31 31.88
N ASN A 761 -13.61 1.53 31.96
CA ASN A 761 -13.68 0.25 32.64
C ASN A 761 -14.29 -0.81 31.67
N PRO A 762 -13.51 -1.81 31.21
CA PRO A 762 -14.00 -2.85 30.30
C PRO A 762 -14.70 -4.02 31.06
N LEU A 763 -14.69 -4.02 32.40
CA LEU A 763 -15.25 -5.10 33.21
C LEU A 763 -16.77 -4.99 33.32
N GLN A 764 -17.42 -6.10 33.63
CA GLN A 764 -18.85 -6.15 33.98
C GLN A 764 -19.14 -5.87 35.46
N GLU A 765 -18.13 -5.34 36.16
CA GLU A 765 -18.20 -4.93 37.56
C GLU A 765 -17.74 -3.48 37.66
N ASP A 766 -18.23 -2.75 38.63
CA ASP A 766 -17.83 -1.37 38.90
C ASP A 766 -16.39 -1.34 39.45
N VAL A 767 -15.63 -0.30 39.09
CA VAL A 767 -14.23 -0.12 39.48
C VAL A 767 -14.00 1.28 40.02
N THR A 768 -13.15 1.39 41.05
CA THR A 768 -12.64 2.66 41.53
C THR A 768 -11.15 2.79 41.18
N ILE A 769 -10.78 3.90 40.52
CA ILE A 769 -9.41 4.19 40.10
C ILE A 769 -8.87 5.33 40.97
N SER A 770 -7.74 5.11 41.65
CA SER A 770 -7.08 6.14 42.42
C SER A 770 -6.30 7.08 41.49
N ILE A 771 -6.75 8.33 41.38
CA ILE A 771 -6.13 9.39 40.55
C ILE A 771 -5.41 10.45 41.40
N GLY A 772 -5.53 10.41 42.73
CA GLY A 772 -4.90 11.28 43.69
C GLY A 772 -5.53 12.67 43.81
N ASP A 773 -5.25 13.34 44.95
CA ASP A 773 -5.82 14.65 45.32
C ASP A 773 -5.44 15.76 44.33
N THR A 774 -4.22 15.76 43.79
CA THR A 774 -3.73 16.80 42.86
C THR A 774 -4.58 16.86 41.60
N VAL A 775 -4.93 15.67 41.01
CA VAL A 775 -5.79 15.62 39.83
C VAL A 775 -7.23 15.92 40.20
N ALA A 776 -7.71 15.39 41.33
CA ALA A 776 -9.07 15.63 41.81
C ALA A 776 -9.36 17.10 42.13
N ALA A 777 -8.34 17.90 42.52
CA ALA A 777 -8.46 19.31 42.89
C ALA A 777 -8.80 20.27 41.72
N HIS A 778 -8.72 19.79 40.46
CA HIS A 778 -9.15 20.59 39.32
C HIS A 778 -10.67 20.71 39.24
N ASP A 779 -11.16 21.82 38.68
CA ASP A 779 -12.60 22.02 38.45
C ASP A 779 -13.06 21.19 37.23
N TRP A 780 -13.33 19.92 37.48
CA TRP A 780 -13.75 18.98 36.47
C TRP A 780 -15.25 19.07 36.20
N ARG A 781 -15.61 19.10 34.92
CA ARG A 781 -16.98 19.02 34.46
C ARG A 781 -17.15 17.79 33.56
N LEU A 782 -18.13 16.94 33.89
CA LEU A 782 -18.49 15.79 33.06
C LEU A 782 -19.04 16.28 31.69
N VAL A 783 -18.46 15.74 30.63
CA VAL A 783 -18.84 16.03 29.25
C VAL A 783 -19.61 14.85 28.64
N ALA A 784 -19.14 13.63 28.92
CA ALA A 784 -19.76 12.41 28.41
C ALA A 784 -19.57 11.25 29.36
N ASP A 785 -20.51 10.32 29.33
CA ASP A 785 -20.36 8.96 29.90
C ASP A 785 -20.60 7.89 28.82
N HIS A 786 -20.71 6.62 29.23
CA HIS A 786 -20.94 5.50 28.32
C HIS A 786 -22.33 5.52 27.66
N ALA A 787 -23.24 6.40 28.06
CA ALA A 787 -24.60 6.47 27.55
C ALA A 787 -24.85 7.69 26.69
N ARG A 788 -24.25 8.83 27.00
CA ARG A 788 -24.58 10.12 26.36
C ARG A 788 -23.55 11.21 26.61
N PHE A 789 -23.69 12.30 25.85
CA PHE A 789 -23.09 13.60 26.13
C PHE A 789 -24.01 14.48 26.97
N TYR A 790 -23.42 15.40 27.72
CA TYR A 790 -24.10 16.36 28.57
C TYR A 790 -23.88 17.80 28.06
N ASP A 791 -24.94 18.58 28.00
CA ASP A 791 -24.78 20.00 27.78
C ASP A 791 -24.35 20.70 29.09
N ARG A 792 -23.89 21.95 28.97
CA ARG A 792 -23.40 22.71 30.13
C ARG A 792 -24.43 22.90 31.26
N ARG A 793 -25.73 22.77 30.95
CA ARG A 793 -26.83 23.02 31.89
C ARG A 793 -27.34 21.73 32.55
N THR A 794 -27.18 20.61 31.84
CA THR A 794 -27.71 19.31 32.27
C THR A 794 -26.63 18.37 32.84
N ALA A 795 -25.34 18.77 32.74
CA ALA A 795 -24.27 17.99 33.34
C ALA A 795 -24.50 17.82 34.84
N PRO A 796 -24.49 16.60 35.37
CA PRO A 796 -24.55 16.42 36.82
C PRO A 796 -23.31 17.10 37.45
N PRO A 797 -23.41 17.60 38.69
CA PRO A 797 -22.24 18.11 39.41
C PRO A 797 -21.21 16.98 39.46
N GLY A 798 -20.18 17.08 38.59
CA GLY A 798 -19.14 16.08 38.50
C GLY A 798 -18.06 16.32 39.51
N THR A 799 -18.25 15.87 40.75
CA THR A 799 -17.13 15.78 41.68
C THR A 799 -16.24 14.62 41.26
N VAL A 800 -15.15 14.93 40.54
CA VAL A 800 -14.03 13.99 40.39
C VAL A 800 -13.35 13.89 41.72
N ALA A 801 -13.46 12.77 42.43
CA ALA A 801 -12.78 12.48 43.67
C ALA A 801 -11.42 11.84 43.40
N ALA A 802 -10.52 11.87 44.40
CA ALA A 802 -9.23 11.18 44.32
C ALA A 802 -9.39 9.67 44.02
N GLU A 803 -10.49 9.11 44.44
CA GLU A 803 -10.99 7.78 44.09
C GLU A 803 -12.10 7.93 43.06
N LEU A 804 -11.76 7.77 41.78
CA LEU A 804 -12.66 7.93 40.62
C LEU A 804 -13.47 6.66 40.40
N PHE A 805 -14.79 6.75 40.58
CA PHE A 805 -15.70 5.66 40.26
C PHE A 805 -16.00 5.58 38.76
N VAL A 806 -15.85 4.37 38.18
CA VAL A 806 -16.19 4.06 36.79
C VAL A 806 -17.10 2.83 36.76
N PRO A 807 -18.35 2.96 36.28
CA PRO A 807 -19.31 1.84 36.31
C PRO A 807 -18.91 0.71 35.37
N ALA A 808 -19.54 -0.46 35.55
CA ALA A 808 -19.37 -1.64 34.72
C ALA A 808 -19.62 -1.34 33.22
N LEU A 809 -18.73 -1.81 32.33
CA LEU A 809 -18.71 -1.50 30.89
C LEU A 809 -18.95 0.00 30.65
N GLY A 810 -18.24 0.85 31.40
CA GLY A 810 -18.45 2.27 31.48
C GLY A 810 -17.22 3.10 31.09
N CYS A 811 -17.48 4.36 30.77
CA CYS A 811 -16.44 5.38 30.60
C CYS A 811 -16.96 6.74 31.07
N GLY A 812 -16.03 7.68 31.21
CA GLY A 812 -16.32 9.08 31.46
C GLY A 812 -15.30 9.99 30.81
N LEU A 813 -15.74 11.16 30.36
CA LEU A 813 -14.90 12.25 29.85
C LEU A 813 -15.22 13.54 30.59
N TRP A 814 -14.20 14.18 31.14
CA TRP A 814 -14.30 15.46 31.83
C TRP A 814 -13.37 16.49 31.23
N THR A 815 -13.76 17.76 31.34
CA THR A 815 -12.93 18.93 31.00
C THR A 815 -12.72 19.79 32.20
N SER A 816 -11.57 20.47 32.31
CA SER A 816 -11.28 21.49 33.30
C SER A 816 -10.56 22.69 32.67
N GLY A 817 -10.58 23.88 33.36
CA GLY A 817 -9.84 25.06 32.93
C GLY A 817 -10.43 25.77 31.69
N GLU A 818 -11.75 25.74 31.50
CA GLU A 818 -12.46 26.51 30.44
C GLU A 818 -12.68 27.97 30.86
#